data_3bf807184edec232b6d571d2ece7bebc
#
_entry.id   3bf807184edec232b6d571d2ece7bebc
#
_cell.length_a   1.000
_cell.length_b   1.000
_cell.length_c   1.000
_cell.angle_alpha   90.00
_cell.angle_beta   90.00
_cell.angle_gamma   90.00
#
_symmetry.space_group_name_H-M   'P 1'
#
loop_
_entity.id
_entity.type
_entity.pdbx_description
1 polymer ?
#
loop_
_entity_poly.entity_id
_entity_poly.type
_entity_poly.pdbx_seq_one_letter_code
_entity_poly.pdbx_strand_id
1 'polypeptide(L)'
;MFETYFRDAIKGYYRHLAIIQSSNYLSDVFQLIDEYLQINPKPITIYAFHPWIPEAKERFKLFRQKFDKIIDIDYSNSEKYLGQSGDLVILDNVNDFRPNYIARFVDMAKGGGLIIIYTDDILRDKLYRSSLTRDGIVKDLFEKRFLKEAKTHRGVILINEGKVNFLQYSSAETSKAFKKLPDKPKVPLVLHELCLSADQNKVLEESLFVLDKGKRVLVITAARGRGKSAAVGILLSYIVYKYQGEMSTIIITSPTYYSSQEIFNFLIKGLETLKMRFNVRKSKDGKIMGVKSGDIRVKWVSPELAKDEDGDIVIVDEAAAIGLENLDYIIRAWEKSILVTTIHGYEGSGKAFIKYINKLKNSVLLKHIKMEYPIRYAKGDPIEKYIYDVMLLDAESPDVSNITQPKILEISQEALYSDNNLLKSVYGILVEAHYRNSPDDLMILGDMAFQKIVVLFSEDKPVGVAQIVYEGSLSENQIINIANGMKNEGHLIPHRIIKYARLIEFGKLKGWRIMRIAVSPDHQGKGLGSEILKEISNKAKDEKVDWLGSSFIADPLVLKFWIKNGFIPVYLSSIKNEELNGYSVIVIKPMNEMVKEMVIRLSTLLKDKLLRTSHQVYFNLNPVTIALLLKNTHWAGLQYQEIPGLYIDKIKAYLSGKVPYNTVAEAAHYIVTKYFLELKSDIGLDF
;
A
#
# COMPACT_ATOMS: atom_id res chain seq x y z
N MET A 1 -7.81 2.81 39.38
CA MET A 1 -6.61 3.58 39.01
C MET A 1 -6.86 4.49 37.80
N PHE A 2 -7.55 4.02 36.76
CA PHE A 2 -7.75 4.74 35.50
C PHE A 2 -9.03 5.56 35.39
N GLU A 3 -9.92 5.57 36.39
CA GLU A 3 -11.25 6.20 36.30
C GLU A 3 -11.17 7.68 35.87
N THR A 4 -10.42 8.50 36.58
CA THR A 4 -10.26 9.92 36.22
C THR A 4 -9.65 10.10 34.85
N TYR A 5 -8.66 9.27 34.52
CA TYR A 5 -7.95 9.28 33.26
C TYR A 5 -8.90 9.01 32.06
N PHE A 6 -9.78 8.02 32.16
CA PHE A 6 -10.76 7.71 31.13
C PHE A 6 -11.90 8.76 31.07
N ARG A 7 -12.33 9.29 32.23
CA ARG A 7 -13.34 10.40 32.26
C ARG A 7 -12.82 11.65 31.55
N ASP A 8 -11.56 12.02 31.75
CA ASP A 8 -10.92 13.15 31.07
C ASP A 8 -10.83 12.92 29.56
N ALA A 9 -10.56 11.70 29.14
CA ALA A 9 -10.56 11.33 27.70
C ALA A 9 -11.93 11.51 27.05
N ILE A 10 -13.00 11.07 27.70
CA ILE A 10 -14.37 11.24 27.23
C ILE A 10 -14.72 12.74 27.13
N LYS A 11 -14.36 13.51 28.16
CA LYS A 11 -14.61 14.95 28.22
C LYS A 11 -13.82 15.72 27.14
N GLY A 12 -12.54 15.38 26.98
CA GLY A 12 -11.64 15.98 25.99
C GLY A 12 -11.79 15.41 24.59
N TYR A 13 -12.56 14.32 24.44
CA TYR A 13 -12.78 13.59 23.17
C TYR A 13 -11.48 13.10 22.52
N TYR A 14 -10.54 12.66 23.32
CA TYR A 14 -9.29 12.02 22.88
C TYR A 14 -9.26 10.53 23.27
N ARG A 15 -8.30 9.79 22.73
CA ARG A 15 -8.21 8.33 22.88
C ARG A 15 -7.09 7.95 23.84
N HIS A 16 -7.17 6.71 24.34
CA HIS A 16 -6.10 6.03 25.03
C HIS A 16 -5.69 4.75 24.28
N LEU A 17 -4.42 4.41 24.37
CA LEU A 17 -3.86 3.16 23.88
C LEU A 17 -3.15 2.43 25.02
N ALA A 18 -3.63 1.23 25.36
CA ALA A 18 -2.95 0.34 26.26
C ALA A 18 -2.15 -0.71 25.46
N ILE A 19 -0.87 -0.85 25.78
CA ILE A 19 0.02 -1.87 25.26
C ILE A 19 0.32 -2.80 26.42
N ILE A 20 -0.16 -4.04 26.35
CA ILE A 20 -0.09 -5.05 27.41
C ILE A 20 0.86 -6.15 26.98
N GLN A 21 1.98 -6.26 27.69
CA GLN A 21 2.96 -7.35 27.55
C GLN A 21 3.05 -8.09 28.87
N SER A 22 2.53 -9.28 28.94
CA SER A 22 2.48 -10.04 30.19
C SER A 22 2.33 -11.53 29.90
N SER A 23 2.95 -12.36 30.71
CA SER A 23 2.71 -13.80 30.71
C SER A 23 1.24 -14.15 31.07
N ASN A 24 0.55 -13.25 31.77
CA ASN A 24 -0.86 -13.36 32.13
C ASN A 24 -1.70 -12.24 31.45
N TYR A 25 -1.43 -11.96 30.16
CA TYR A 25 -2.03 -10.86 29.42
C TYR A 25 -3.57 -10.82 29.47
N LEU A 26 -4.26 -11.96 29.48
CA LEU A 26 -5.72 -11.99 29.54
C LEU A 26 -6.25 -11.40 30.85
N SER A 27 -5.62 -11.71 32.00
CA SER A 27 -6.00 -11.13 33.27
C SER A 27 -5.82 -9.61 33.28
N ASP A 28 -4.67 -9.13 32.79
CA ASP A 28 -4.38 -7.70 32.73
C ASP A 28 -5.32 -6.96 31.80
N VAL A 29 -5.66 -7.56 30.64
CA VAL A 29 -6.63 -7.02 29.67
C VAL A 29 -8.03 -6.94 30.29
N PHE A 30 -8.51 -8.00 30.92
CA PHE A 30 -9.84 -8.01 31.53
C PHE A 30 -9.95 -7.04 32.70
N GLN A 31 -8.92 -6.91 33.52
CA GLN A 31 -8.89 -5.92 34.59
C GLN A 31 -9.02 -4.49 34.04
N LEU A 32 -8.26 -4.15 32.98
CA LEU A 32 -8.33 -2.84 32.34
C LEU A 32 -9.70 -2.58 31.70
N ILE A 33 -10.28 -3.60 31.07
CA ILE A 33 -11.63 -3.53 30.49
C ILE A 33 -12.66 -3.27 31.59
N ASP A 34 -12.57 -3.96 32.74
CA ASP A 34 -13.51 -3.78 33.84
C ASP A 34 -13.46 -2.35 34.40
N GLU A 35 -12.29 -1.73 34.54
CA GLU A 35 -12.17 -0.32 34.90
C GLU A 35 -12.79 0.61 33.84
N TYR A 36 -12.61 0.29 32.55
CA TYR A 36 -13.21 1.10 31.47
C TYR A 36 -14.74 0.96 31.42
N LEU A 37 -15.29 -0.23 31.64
CA LEU A 37 -16.73 -0.49 31.66
C LEU A 37 -17.46 0.21 32.80
N GLN A 38 -16.78 0.56 33.90
CA GLN A 38 -17.37 1.39 34.97
C GLN A 38 -17.74 2.81 34.45
N ILE A 39 -17.07 3.26 33.40
CA ILE A 39 -17.28 4.60 32.84
C ILE A 39 -18.10 4.55 31.57
N ASN A 40 -17.88 3.56 30.73
CA ASN A 40 -18.66 3.28 29.53
C ASN A 40 -19.20 1.83 29.58
N PRO A 41 -20.41 1.61 30.17
CA PRO A 41 -20.93 0.26 30.43
C PRO A 41 -21.31 -0.53 29.16
N LYS A 42 -21.58 0.13 28.04
CA LYS A 42 -22.02 -0.51 26.79
C LYS A 42 -21.23 0.01 25.59
N PRO A 43 -19.91 -0.23 25.54
CA PRO A 43 -19.09 0.24 24.43
C PRO A 43 -19.41 -0.53 23.16
N ILE A 44 -19.37 0.15 22.02
CA ILE A 44 -19.24 -0.52 20.72
C ILE A 44 -17.84 -1.13 20.69
N THR A 45 -17.76 -2.47 20.78
CA THR A 45 -16.50 -3.18 20.87
C THR A 45 -16.11 -3.79 19.53
N ILE A 46 -14.88 -3.54 19.08
CA ILE A 46 -14.24 -4.15 17.92
C ILE A 46 -13.12 -5.05 18.43
N TYR A 47 -13.07 -6.28 17.94
CA TYR A 47 -12.01 -7.23 18.24
C TYR A 47 -11.35 -7.74 16.96
N ALA A 48 -10.05 -7.57 16.83
CA ALA A 48 -9.29 -7.96 15.66
C ALA A 48 -8.33 -9.11 15.99
N PHE A 49 -8.33 -10.15 15.15
CA PHE A 49 -7.52 -11.35 15.33
C PHE A 49 -7.39 -12.14 14.02
N HIS A 50 -6.62 -13.23 14.07
CA HIS A 50 -6.56 -14.23 12.99
C HIS A 50 -7.47 -15.43 13.29
N PRO A 51 -8.67 -15.52 12.67
CA PRO A 51 -9.63 -16.60 12.99
C PRO A 51 -9.18 -17.99 12.52
N TRP A 52 -8.12 -18.09 11.76
CA TRP A 52 -7.52 -19.36 11.33
C TRP A 52 -6.50 -19.92 12.34
N ILE A 53 -6.12 -19.13 13.37
CA ILE A 53 -5.28 -19.56 14.49
C ILE A 53 -6.20 -20.11 15.60
N PRO A 54 -6.09 -21.42 15.98
CA PRO A 54 -6.97 -22.03 16.96
C PRO A 54 -6.94 -21.30 18.30
N GLU A 55 -5.75 -20.97 18.81
CA GLU A 55 -5.56 -20.28 20.11
C GLU A 55 -6.18 -18.88 20.11
N ALA A 56 -6.12 -18.16 18.99
CA ALA A 56 -6.76 -16.85 18.86
C ALA A 56 -8.30 -16.96 18.88
N LYS A 57 -8.85 -18.04 18.30
CA LYS A 57 -10.30 -18.33 18.42
C LYS A 57 -10.73 -18.60 19.86
N GLU A 58 -9.93 -19.35 20.62
CA GLU A 58 -10.25 -19.60 22.02
C GLU A 58 -10.21 -18.31 22.85
N ARG A 59 -9.20 -17.47 22.63
CA ARG A 59 -9.15 -16.15 23.25
C ARG A 59 -10.38 -15.31 22.90
N PHE A 60 -10.74 -15.24 21.62
CA PHE A 60 -11.94 -14.50 21.18
C PHE A 60 -13.23 -14.97 21.86
N LYS A 61 -13.41 -16.28 22.12
CA LYS A 61 -14.59 -16.79 22.82
C LYS A 61 -14.74 -16.19 24.22
N LEU A 62 -13.63 -15.95 24.92
CA LEU A 62 -13.65 -15.34 26.26
C LEU A 62 -14.15 -13.89 26.21
N PHE A 63 -13.69 -13.13 25.21
CA PHE A 63 -14.19 -11.76 24.99
C PHE A 63 -15.65 -11.74 24.59
N ARG A 64 -16.09 -12.67 23.73
CA ARG A 64 -17.49 -12.78 23.30
C ARG A 64 -18.45 -13.06 24.47
N GLN A 65 -18.00 -13.75 25.51
CA GLN A 65 -18.80 -13.96 26.72
C GLN A 65 -18.97 -12.70 27.56
N LYS A 66 -18.04 -11.75 27.45
CA LYS A 66 -18.03 -10.52 28.24
C LYS A 66 -18.88 -9.40 27.62
N PHE A 67 -19.09 -9.41 26.31
CA PHE A 67 -19.77 -8.34 25.57
C PHE A 67 -21.02 -8.86 24.86
N ASP A 68 -22.15 -8.19 25.04
CA ASP A 68 -23.41 -8.50 24.33
C ASP A 68 -23.28 -8.34 22.81
N LYS A 69 -22.51 -7.34 22.37
CA LYS A 69 -22.20 -7.06 20.96
C LYS A 69 -20.72 -6.79 20.78
N ILE A 70 -20.07 -7.64 20.00
CA ILE A 70 -18.68 -7.49 19.60
C ILE A 70 -18.59 -7.66 18.07
N ILE A 71 -17.88 -6.75 17.43
CA ILE A 71 -17.61 -6.79 16.00
C ILE A 71 -16.27 -7.48 15.85
N ASP A 72 -16.28 -8.72 15.38
CA ASP A 72 -15.06 -9.46 15.09
C ASP A 72 -14.55 -9.19 13.68
N ILE A 73 -13.26 -8.95 13.58
CA ILE A 73 -12.60 -8.62 12.32
C ILE A 73 -11.35 -9.49 12.14
N ASP A 74 -11.35 -10.23 11.03
CA ASP A 74 -10.13 -10.89 10.57
C ASP A 74 -9.14 -9.84 10.05
N TYR A 75 -7.92 -9.85 10.56
CA TYR A 75 -6.84 -8.97 10.13
C TYR A 75 -6.61 -8.97 8.61
N SER A 76 -6.72 -10.13 7.97
CA SER A 76 -6.55 -10.27 6.52
C SER A 76 -7.64 -9.56 5.70
N ASN A 77 -8.80 -9.32 6.30
CA ASN A 77 -9.96 -8.68 5.69
C ASN A 77 -10.20 -7.25 6.21
N SER A 78 -9.27 -6.68 6.96
CA SER A 78 -9.42 -5.38 7.65
C SER A 78 -9.83 -4.23 6.72
N GLU A 79 -9.46 -4.26 5.43
CA GLU A 79 -9.82 -3.23 4.45
C GLU A 79 -11.34 -3.10 4.23
N LYS A 80 -12.08 -4.19 4.36
CA LYS A 80 -13.56 -4.20 4.19
C LYS A 80 -14.29 -3.45 5.30
N TYR A 81 -13.63 -3.23 6.44
CA TYR A 81 -14.18 -2.61 7.64
C TYR A 81 -13.69 -1.17 7.87
N LEU A 82 -12.91 -0.64 6.93
CA LEU A 82 -12.51 0.77 6.94
C LEU A 82 -13.78 1.64 6.93
N GLY A 83 -13.89 2.58 7.85
CA GLY A 83 -15.10 3.38 8.03
C GLY A 83 -15.88 3.05 9.32
N GLN A 84 -15.80 1.82 9.82
CA GLN A 84 -16.37 1.47 11.13
C GLN A 84 -15.64 2.18 12.27
N SER A 85 -16.34 2.36 13.37
CA SER A 85 -15.77 2.98 14.58
C SER A 85 -16.36 2.36 15.84
N GLY A 86 -15.50 2.22 16.87
CA GLY A 86 -15.82 1.65 18.17
C GLY A 86 -15.36 2.53 19.32
N ASP A 87 -15.91 2.26 20.50
CA ASP A 87 -15.49 2.88 21.77
C ASP A 87 -14.36 2.06 22.42
N LEU A 88 -14.34 0.76 22.19
CA LEU A 88 -13.31 -0.17 22.65
C LEU A 88 -12.79 -0.96 21.44
N VAL A 89 -11.50 -0.88 21.18
CA VAL A 89 -10.84 -1.58 20.07
C VAL A 89 -9.76 -2.49 20.65
N ILE A 90 -9.88 -3.78 20.45
CA ILE A 90 -8.99 -4.80 21.03
C ILE A 90 -8.26 -5.52 19.89
N LEU A 91 -6.94 -5.55 19.96
CA LEU A 91 -6.07 -6.21 19.00
C LEU A 91 -5.36 -7.38 19.66
N ASP A 92 -5.65 -8.59 19.19
CA ASP A 92 -4.92 -9.81 19.55
C ASP A 92 -3.62 -9.89 18.75
N ASN A 93 -2.53 -9.42 19.35
CA ASN A 93 -1.22 -9.41 18.73
C ASN A 93 -0.33 -10.56 19.20
N VAL A 94 -0.90 -11.58 19.83
CA VAL A 94 -0.15 -12.78 20.22
C VAL A 94 0.34 -13.49 18.95
N ASN A 95 1.66 -13.57 18.79
CA ASN A 95 2.38 -14.13 17.64
C ASN A 95 2.24 -13.36 16.30
N ASP A 96 1.60 -12.18 16.26
CA ASP A 96 1.53 -11.39 15.04
C ASP A 96 1.51 -9.88 15.31
N PHE A 97 2.69 -9.29 15.41
CA PHE A 97 2.86 -7.86 15.55
C PHE A 97 3.11 -7.21 14.18
N ARG A 98 2.06 -6.60 13.58
CA ARG A 98 2.15 -5.91 12.28
C ARG A 98 1.79 -4.44 12.39
N PRO A 99 2.71 -3.53 12.08
CA PRO A 99 2.48 -2.09 12.11
C PRO A 99 1.26 -1.66 11.30
N ASN A 100 1.07 -2.26 10.12
CA ASN A 100 -0.05 -1.93 9.23
C ASN A 100 -1.42 -2.25 9.86
N TYR A 101 -1.54 -3.37 10.56
CA TYR A 101 -2.78 -3.70 11.27
C TYR A 101 -3.02 -2.74 12.44
N ILE A 102 -2.00 -2.51 13.26
CA ILE A 102 -2.08 -1.57 14.38
C ILE A 102 -2.57 -0.21 13.92
N ALA A 103 -1.93 0.34 12.89
CA ALA A 103 -2.26 1.63 12.33
C ALA A 103 -3.72 1.71 11.82
N ARG A 104 -4.22 0.67 11.14
CA ARG A 104 -5.60 0.61 10.65
C ARG A 104 -6.63 0.57 11.78
N PHE A 105 -6.41 -0.27 12.78
CA PHE A 105 -7.37 -0.48 13.86
C PHE A 105 -7.37 0.65 14.88
N VAL A 106 -6.21 1.26 15.16
CA VAL A 106 -6.13 2.46 16.01
C VAL A 106 -7.03 3.57 15.48
N ASP A 107 -7.14 3.73 14.17
CA ASP A 107 -8.02 4.72 13.54
C ASP A 107 -9.52 4.41 13.69
N MET A 108 -9.91 3.21 14.09
CA MET A 108 -11.31 2.85 14.30
C MET A 108 -11.84 3.31 15.67
N ALA A 109 -10.98 3.68 16.61
CA ALA A 109 -11.39 4.15 17.93
C ALA A 109 -11.87 5.60 17.87
N LYS A 110 -12.99 5.88 18.58
CA LYS A 110 -13.54 7.22 18.76
C LYS A 110 -12.89 7.94 19.94
N GLY A 111 -13.08 9.26 20.01
CA GLY A 111 -12.68 10.06 21.17
C GLY A 111 -13.42 9.61 22.43
N GLY A 112 -12.68 9.50 23.53
CA GLY A 112 -13.11 8.85 24.77
C GLY A 112 -12.95 7.33 24.75
N GLY A 113 -12.51 6.76 23.60
CA GLY A 113 -12.32 5.33 23.45
C GLY A 113 -10.97 4.82 23.95
N LEU A 114 -10.97 3.50 24.21
CA LEU A 114 -9.79 2.76 24.62
C LEU A 114 -9.39 1.78 23.54
N ILE A 115 -8.10 1.78 23.20
CA ILE A 115 -7.48 0.81 22.29
C ILE A 115 -6.61 -0.10 23.17
N ILE A 116 -6.71 -1.39 22.98
CA ILE A 116 -5.90 -2.38 23.69
C ILE A 116 -5.14 -3.23 22.68
N ILE A 117 -3.82 -3.21 22.75
CA ILE A 117 -2.94 -4.14 22.07
C ILE A 117 -2.38 -5.07 23.12
N TYR A 118 -2.55 -6.38 22.97
CA TYR A 118 -2.04 -7.32 23.92
C TYR A 118 -1.26 -8.47 23.29
N THR A 119 -0.23 -8.92 23.99
CA THR A 119 0.61 -10.06 23.63
C THR A 119 1.33 -10.58 24.88
N ASP A 120 1.92 -11.77 24.77
CA ASP A 120 2.84 -12.30 25.78
C ASP A 120 4.19 -11.56 25.74
N ASP A 121 4.76 -11.40 24.58
CA ASP A 121 6.00 -10.64 24.37
C ASP A 121 6.06 -10.11 22.93
N ILE A 122 6.01 -8.79 22.78
CA ILE A 122 6.06 -8.13 21.46
C ILE A 122 7.35 -8.45 20.70
N LEU A 123 8.46 -8.71 21.42
CA LEU A 123 9.74 -9.04 20.81
C LEU A 123 9.82 -10.52 20.36
N ARG A 124 8.89 -11.37 20.78
CA ARG A 124 8.81 -12.80 20.44
C ARG A 124 7.82 -13.12 19.34
N ASP A 125 7.16 -12.13 18.80
CA ASP A 125 6.22 -12.35 17.71
C ASP A 125 6.86 -13.13 16.55
N LYS A 126 6.24 -14.23 16.15
CA LYS A 126 6.82 -15.21 15.22
C LYS A 126 6.10 -15.29 13.89
N LEU A 127 4.82 -14.96 13.82
CA LEU A 127 4.01 -15.26 12.65
C LEU A 127 4.46 -14.47 11.40
N TYR A 128 4.69 -13.18 11.56
CA TYR A 128 5.18 -12.32 10.48
C TYR A 128 6.71 -12.29 10.37
N ARG A 129 7.39 -12.42 11.49
CA ARG A 129 8.85 -12.36 11.54
C ARG A 129 9.55 -13.55 10.89
N SER A 130 8.87 -14.69 10.75
CA SER A 130 9.44 -15.84 10.02
C SER A 130 9.91 -15.48 8.62
N SER A 131 9.27 -14.50 7.98
CA SER A 131 9.67 -13.98 6.68
C SER A 131 10.83 -12.97 6.72
N LEU A 132 11.13 -12.40 7.89
CA LEU A 132 12.19 -11.40 8.11
C LEU A 132 13.47 -12.01 8.67
N THR A 133 13.42 -13.25 9.15
CA THR A 133 14.54 -13.95 9.77
C THR A 133 15.23 -14.91 8.80
N ARG A 134 16.54 -15.05 8.93
CA ARG A 134 17.33 -16.06 8.25
C ARG A 134 18.43 -16.54 9.19
N ASP A 135 18.66 -17.85 9.21
CA ASP A 135 19.71 -18.49 10.03
C ASP A 135 19.56 -18.19 11.54
N GLY A 136 18.33 -18.02 12.01
CA GLY A 136 18.02 -17.74 13.41
C GLY A 136 18.31 -16.30 13.86
N ILE A 137 18.78 -15.43 12.99
CA ILE A 137 19.04 -14.03 13.30
C ILE A 137 17.70 -13.27 13.31
N VAL A 138 17.40 -12.64 14.44
CA VAL A 138 16.20 -11.78 14.63
C VAL A 138 16.66 -10.38 14.98
N LYS A 139 16.17 -9.39 14.23
CA LYS A 139 16.26 -7.97 14.60
C LYS A 139 14.89 -7.50 15.07
N ASP A 140 14.86 -6.59 16.02
CA ASP A 140 13.65 -6.09 16.67
C ASP A 140 13.72 -4.57 16.87
N LEU A 141 14.31 -3.87 15.89
CA LEU A 141 14.57 -2.44 15.97
C LEU A 141 13.27 -1.64 15.92
N PHE A 142 12.29 -2.10 15.11
CA PHE A 142 11.00 -1.44 15.03
C PHE A 142 10.20 -1.59 16.34
N GLU A 143 10.13 -2.79 16.90
CA GLU A 143 9.41 -3.04 18.15
C GLU A 143 10.07 -2.31 19.32
N LYS A 144 11.40 -2.27 19.39
CA LYS A 144 12.12 -1.45 20.37
C LYS A 144 11.79 0.03 20.23
N ARG A 145 11.70 0.54 19.00
CA ARG A 145 11.24 1.90 18.71
C ARG A 145 9.81 2.09 19.20
N PHE A 146 8.90 1.17 18.86
CA PHE A 146 7.49 1.23 19.24
C PHE A 146 7.31 1.35 20.75
N LEU A 147 8.03 0.53 21.51
CA LEU A 147 8.01 0.56 22.99
C LEU A 147 8.74 1.77 23.58
N LYS A 148 9.81 2.25 22.95
CA LYS A 148 10.52 3.46 23.39
C LYS A 148 9.64 4.68 23.25
N GLU A 149 9.02 4.88 22.10
CA GLU A 149 8.11 6.00 21.86
C GLU A 149 6.88 5.95 22.77
N ALA A 150 6.36 4.75 23.08
CA ALA A 150 5.24 4.57 24.01
C ALA A 150 5.52 5.17 25.39
N LYS A 151 6.76 5.15 25.87
CA LYS A 151 7.16 5.70 27.17
C LYS A 151 7.20 7.24 27.21
N THR A 152 7.20 7.89 26.05
CA THR A 152 7.35 9.33 25.90
C THR A 152 6.06 10.04 25.48
N HIS A 153 5.04 9.26 25.08
CA HIS A 153 3.77 9.82 24.59
C HIS A 153 2.67 9.76 25.64
N ARG A 154 2.01 10.89 25.85
CA ARG A 154 0.79 10.96 26.66
C ARG A 154 -0.33 10.15 26.00
N GLY A 155 -1.25 9.63 26.82
CA GLY A 155 -2.36 8.81 26.35
C GLY A 155 -2.01 7.35 26.10
N VAL A 156 -0.71 6.98 26.09
CA VAL A 156 -0.27 5.57 26.00
C VAL A 156 -0.07 5.01 27.41
N ILE A 157 -0.66 3.84 27.64
CA ILE A 157 -0.59 3.05 28.89
C ILE A 157 0.26 1.82 28.58
N LEU A 158 1.38 1.65 29.25
CA LEU A 158 2.21 0.46 29.17
C LEU A 158 1.95 -0.42 30.38
N ILE A 159 1.52 -1.66 30.15
CA ILE A 159 1.37 -2.68 31.21
C ILE A 159 2.34 -3.81 30.90
N ASN A 160 3.28 -4.03 31.80
CA ASN A 160 4.30 -5.06 31.65
C ASN A 160 4.33 -5.91 32.94
N GLU A 161 3.95 -7.19 32.83
CA GLU A 161 3.83 -8.10 33.97
C GLU A 161 3.07 -7.47 35.14
N GLY A 162 1.88 -6.91 34.88
CA GLY A 162 1.01 -6.25 35.85
C GLY A 162 1.49 -4.90 36.36
N LYS A 163 2.68 -4.42 35.95
CA LYS A 163 3.20 -3.09 36.29
C LYS A 163 2.74 -2.07 35.27
N VAL A 164 2.09 -1.00 35.74
CA VAL A 164 1.51 0.06 34.92
C VAL A 164 2.46 1.26 34.84
N ASN A 165 2.72 1.71 33.63
CA ASN A 165 3.44 2.95 33.34
C ASN A 165 2.63 3.79 32.34
N PHE A 166 2.35 5.03 32.65
CA PHE A 166 1.70 5.99 31.74
C PHE A 166 2.00 7.44 32.13
N LEU A 167 1.87 8.33 31.12
CA LEU A 167 1.96 9.77 31.33
C LEU A 167 0.55 10.38 31.33
N GLN A 168 0.26 11.21 32.36
CA GLN A 168 -1.00 11.96 32.39
C GLN A 168 -1.12 12.88 31.20
N TYR A 169 -2.32 12.95 30.64
CA TYR A 169 -2.65 13.80 29.52
C TYR A 169 -3.54 14.97 29.98
N SER A 170 -3.24 16.17 29.50
CA SER A 170 -4.05 17.36 29.80
C SER A 170 -5.11 17.54 28.71
N SER A 171 -6.38 17.52 29.10
CA SER A 171 -7.51 17.74 28.19
C SER A 171 -7.54 19.15 27.56
N ALA A 172 -6.81 20.11 28.13
CA ALA A 172 -6.70 21.47 27.60
C ALA A 172 -5.95 21.55 26.25
N GLU A 173 -5.17 20.52 25.90
CA GLU A 173 -4.42 20.44 24.64
C GLU A 173 -5.25 19.92 23.46
N THR A 174 -6.50 19.49 23.69
CA THR A 174 -7.37 18.95 22.65
C THR A 174 -8.50 19.91 22.27
N SER A 175 -8.89 19.90 21.00
CA SER A 175 -10.07 20.62 20.54
C SER A 175 -10.98 19.75 19.68
N LYS A 176 -12.24 19.61 20.08
CA LYS A 176 -13.26 18.91 19.28
C LYS A 176 -13.49 19.62 17.95
N ALA A 177 -13.81 18.84 16.91
CA ALA A 177 -14.42 19.41 15.72
C ALA A 177 -15.71 20.13 16.10
N PHE A 178 -15.89 21.33 15.58
CA PHE A 178 -17.07 22.14 15.82
C PHE A 178 -17.82 22.36 14.51
N LYS A 179 -19.14 22.44 14.59
CA LYS A 179 -19.98 22.88 13.47
C LYS A 179 -19.97 24.40 13.43
N LYS A 180 -19.62 24.95 12.27
CA LYS A 180 -19.85 26.35 11.97
C LYS A 180 -20.70 26.41 10.72
N LEU A 181 -21.95 26.80 10.89
CA LEU A 181 -22.84 27.03 9.77
C LEU A 181 -22.46 28.35 9.08
N PRO A 182 -22.56 28.41 7.75
CA PRO A 182 -22.33 29.65 7.01
C PRO A 182 -23.46 30.67 7.30
N ASP A 183 -23.11 31.95 7.39
CA ASP A 183 -24.08 33.01 7.63
C ASP A 183 -25.13 33.12 6.48
N LYS A 184 -24.70 32.88 5.26
CA LYS A 184 -25.54 32.87 4.06
C LYS A 184 -25.26 31.61 3.24
N PRO A 185 -25.88 30.47 3.57
CA PRO A 185 -25.61 29.20 2.92
C PRO A 185 -26.14 29.22 1.46
N LYS A 186 -25.28 28.75 0.55
CA LYS A 186 -25.63 28.48 -0.85
C LYS A 186 -26.18 27.07 -1.02
N VAL A 187 -25.76 26.15 -0.14
CA VAL A 187 -26.24 24.77 -0.06
C VAL A 187 -27.34 24.70 0.99
N PRO A 188 -28.41 23.91 0.81
CA PRO A 188 -29.50 23.77 1.79
C PRO A 188 -29.02 23.42 3.18
N LEU A 189 -29.51 24.09 4.22
CA LEU A 189 -29.10 23.90 5.62
C LEU A 189 -29.19 22.43 6.08
N VAL A 190 -30.21 21.71 5.61
CA VAL A 190 -30.41 20.27 5.94
C VAL A 190 -29.23 19.41 5.51
N LEU A 191 -28.45 19.81 4.48
CA LEU A 191 -27.23 19.13 4.09
C LEU A 191 -26.04 19.51 4.99
N HIS A 192 -26.00 20.76 5.45
CA HIS A 192 -25.00 21.17 6.44
C HIS A 192 -25.19 20.45 7.79
N GLU A 193 -26.40 20.03 8.12
CA GLU A 193 -26.67 19.24 9.34
C GLU A 193 -26.02 17.85 9.30
N LEU A 194 -25.76 17.30 8.10
CA LEU A 194 -25.05 16.05 7.91
C LEU A 194 -23.54 16.19 8.16
N CYS A 195 -23.00 17.40 8.09
CA CYS A 195 -21.59 17.68 8.36
C CYS A 195 -21.30 17.63 9.86
N LEU A 196 -20.13 17.12 10.21
CA LEU A 196 -19.67 17.01 11.60
C LEU A 196 -18.61 18.05 11.96
N SER A 197 -18.04 18.76 10.97
CA SER A 197 -17.01 19.76 11.19
C SER A 197 -17.21 21.01 10.34
N ALA A 198 -16.61 22.13 10.77
CA ALA A 198 -16.56 23.37 10.01
C ALA A 198 -15.87 23.19 8.66
N ASP A 199 -14.85 22.30 8.60
CA ASP A 199 -14.15 22.00 7.35
C ASP A 199 -15.07 21.34 6.32
N GLN A 200 -15.94 20.43 6.75
CA GLN A 200 -16.92 19.82 5.84
C GLN A 200 -17.93 20.86 5.33
N ASN A 201 -18.40 21.75 6.18
CA ASN A 201 -19.27 22.86 5.76
C ASN A 201 -18.56 23.78 4.76
N LYS A 202 -17.30 24.08 4.99
CA LYS A 202 -16.46 24.84 4.06
C LYS A 202 -16.33 24.12 2.71
N VAL A 203 -16.13 22.80 2.72
CA VAL A 203 -16.08 22.01 1.47
C VAL A 203 -17.40 22.18 0.71
N LEU A 204 -18.58 22.05 1.36
CA LEU A 204 -19.85 22.20 0.67
C LEU A 204 -19.98 23.56 -0.03
N GLU A 205 -19.69 24.65 0.66
CA GLU A 205 -19.87 26.01 0.14
C GLU A 205 -18.82 26.38 -0.92
N GLU A 206 -17.56 26.08 -0.65
CA GLU A 206 -16.45 26.49 -1.51
C GLU A 206 -16.28 25.61 -2.74
N SER A 207 -16.77 24.37 -2.70
CA SER A 207 -16.71 23.45 -3.83
C SER A 207 -17.63 23.84 -4.99
N LEU A 208 -18.61 24.72 -4.75
CA LEU A 208 -19.47 25.26 -5.82
C LEU A 208 -18.67 25.98 -6.91
N PHE A 209 -17.44 26.39 -6.61
CA PHE A 209 -16.47 26.89 -7.58
C PHE A 209 -16.30 25.98 -8.81
N VAL A 210 -16.40 24.64 -8.64
CA VAL A 210 -16.22 23.69 -9.74
C VAL A 210 -17.36 23.78 -10.77
N LEU A 211 -18.52 24.31 -10.37
CA LEU A 211 -19.71 24.42 -11.20
C LEU A 211 -19.71 25.66 -12.12
N ASP A 212 -18.82 26.61 -11.88
CA ASP A 212 -18.67 27.79 -12.73
C ASP A 212 -18.22 27.42 -14.16
N LYS A 213 -18.38 28.33 -15.13
CA LYS A 213 -17.99 28.11 -16.52
C LYS A 213 -16.47 27.91 -16.70
N GLY A 214 -16.13 27.09 -17.67
CA GLY A 214 -14.75 26.80 -18.08
C GLY A 214 -14.10 25.70 -17.23
N LYS A 215 -12.83 25.40 -17.60
CA LYS A 215 -12.07 24.31 -16.97
C LYS A 215 -11.73 24.64 -15.53
N ARG A 216 -12.21 23.79 -14.60
CA ARG A 216 -12.09 23.97 -13.16
C ARG A 216 -11.60 22.70 -12.47
N VAL A 217 -10.63 22.87 -11.58
CA VAL A 217 -10.12 21.79 -10.75
C VAL A 217 -10.25 22.16 -9.27
N LEU A 218 -11.01 21.37 -8.55
CA LEU A 218 -11.12 21.47 -7.09
C LEU A 218 -10.24 20.39 -6.46
N VAL A 219 -9.40 20.78 -5.52
CA VAL A 219 -8.53 19.85 -4.77
C VAL A 219 -8.94 19.89 -3.30
N ILE A 220 -9.26 18.73 -2.74
CA ILE A 220 -9.59 18.57 -1.31
C ILE A 220 -8.53 17.64 -0.70
N THR A 221 -7.77 18.19 0.24
CA THR A 221 -6.73 17.43 0.91
C THR A 221 -6.95 17.41 2.41
N ALA A 222 -6.60 16.30 3.04
CA ALA A 222 -6.64 16.15 4.49
C ALA A 222 -5.75 14.99 4.95
N ALA A 223 -5.43 14.93 6.22
CA ALA A 223 -5.02 13.67 6.84
C ALA A 223 -6.19 12.69 6.92
N ARG A 224 -5.93 11.44 7.30
CA ARG A 224 -6.97 10.42 7.44
C ARG A 224 -7.98 10.79 8.53
N GLY A 225 -9.22 10.32 8.41
CA GLY A 225 -10.26 10.53 9.44
C GLY A 225 -10.85 11.94 9.51
N ARG A 226 -10.63 12.81 8.50
CA ARG A 226 -11.22 14.17 8.45
C ARG A 226 -12.54 14.25 7.69
N GLY A 227 -13.03 13.12 7.14
CA GLY A 227 -14.34 13.05 6.47
C GLY A 227 -14.39 13.68 5.07
N LYS A 228 -13.29 13.63 4.31
CA LYS A 228 -13.21 14.11 2.92
C LYS A 228 -14.29 13.50 2.03
N SER A 229 -14.31 12.18 1.93
CA SER A 229 -15.22 11.42 1.06
C SER A 229 -16.68 11.61 1.47
N ALA A 230 -16.97 11.74 2.78
CA ALA A 230 -18.28 12.07 3.28
C ALA A 230 -18.73 13.46 2.83
N ALA A 231 -17.88 14.50 2.96
CA ALA A 231 -18.19 15.85 2.51
C ALA A 231 -18.48 15.90 1.00
N VAL A 232 -17.71 15.18 0.19
CA VAL A 232 -17.92 15.09 -1.26
C VAL A 232 -19.23 14.35 -1.59
N GLY A 233 -19.55 13.28 -0.87
CA GLY A 233 -20.85 12.59 -1.03
C GLY A 233 -22.05 13.51 -0.75
N ILE A 234 -21.98 14.31 0.32
CA ILE A 234 -23.01 15.31 0.65
C ILE A 234 -23.05 16.39 -0.44
N LEU A 235 -21.92 16.90 -0.90
CA LEU A 235 -21.86 17.85 -2.01
C LEU A 235 -22.52 17.30 -3.27
N LEU A 236 -22.26 16.05 -3.61
CA LEU A 236 -22.87 15.39 -4.77
C LEU A 236 -24.39 15.33 -4.68
N SER A 237 -24.95 15.08 -3.49
CA SER A 237 -26.40 15.08 -3.31
C SER A 237 -27.02 16.45 -3.63
N TYR A 238 -26.32 17.55 -3.28
CA TYR A 238 -26.74 18.89 -3.67
C TYR A 238 -26.64 19.11 -5.18
N ILE A 239 -25.55 18.67 -5.82
CA ILE A 239 -25.36 18.81 -7.27
C ILE A 239 -26.47 18.03 -8.00
N VAL A 240 -26.73 16.79 -7.59
CA VAL A 240 -27.82 15.99 -8.17
C VAL A 240 -29.19 16.65 -7.94
N TYR A 241 -29.45 17.26 -6.79
CA TYR A 241 -30.69 17.96 -6.51
C TYR A 241 -30.88 19.22 -7.37
N LYS A 242 -29.83 20.04 -7.46
CA LYS A 242 -29.90 21.39 -8.05
C LYS A 242 -29.88 21.39 -9.58
N TYR A 243 -29.12 20.44 -10.21
CA TYR A 243 -28.83 20.48 -11.65
C TYR A 243 -29.57 19.40 -12.45
N GLN A 244 -30.80 19.02 -12.01
CA GLN A 244 -31.70 18.18 -12.81
C GLN A 244 -32.02 18.89 -14.14
N GLY A 245 -31.93 18.15 -15.26
CA GLY A 245 -32.11 18.70 -16.61
C GLY A 245 -30.93 19.49 -17.19
N GLU A 246 -29.91 19.80 -16.38
CA GLU A 246 -28.69 20.49 -16.83
C GLU A 246 -27.46 19.56 -16.89
N MET A 247 -27.45 18.51 -16.11
CA MET A 247 -26.40 17.49 -16.06
C MET A 247 -26.99 16.10 -16.29
N SER A 248 -26.18 15.18 -16.79
CA SER A 248 -26.59 13.82 -17.11
C SER A 248 -25.74 12.76 -16.41
N THR A 249 -24.44 12.99 -16.30
CA THR A 249 -23.49 11.97 -15.83
C THR A 249 -22.39 12.56 -14.98
N ILE A 250 -22.18 11.97 -13.80
CA ILE A 250 -21.06 12.24 -12.91
C ILE A 250 -20.27 10.96 -12.72
N ILE A 251 -18.96 11.02 -12.98
CA ILE A 251 -18.08 9.88 -12.80
C ILE A 251 -17.36 9.98 -11.46
N ILE A 252 -17.31 8.86 -10.73
CA ILE A 252 -16.43 8.68 -9.58
C ILE A 252 -15.37 7.66 -9.97
N THR A 253 -14.12 7.99 -9.78
CA THR A 253 -13.00 7.07 -9.99
C THR A 253 -12.08 7.02 -8.76
N SER A 254 -11.47 5.90 -8.53
CA SER A 254 -10.59 5.62 -7.39
C SER A 254 -9.80 4.35 -7.66
N PRO A 255 -8.70 4.04 -6.93
CA PRO A 255 -7.92 2.81 -7.15
C PRO A 255 -8.76 1.54 -7.17
N THR A 256 -9.79 1.48 -6.32
CA THR A 256 -10.77 0.39 -6.28
C THR A 256 -12.16 0.94 -6.00
N TYR A 257 -13.22 0.25 -6.41
CA TYR A 257 -14.60 0.67 -6.09
C TYR A 257 -14.89 0.61 -4.57
N TYR A 258 -14.10 -0.13 -3.80
CA TYR A 258 -14.20 -0.12 -2.33
C TYR A 258 -13.84 1.24 -1.73
N SER A 259 -12.85 1.93 -2.28
CA SER A 259 -12.38 3.23 -1.78
C SER A 259 -13.48 4.30 -1.88
N SER A 260 -14.33 4.25 -2.91
CA SER A 260 -15.39 5.25 -3.15
C SER A 260 -16.68 4.98 -2.40
N GLN A 261 -16.81 3.90 -1.62
CA GLN A 261 -18.08 3.54 -0.97
C GLN A 261 -18.60 4.63 -0.05
N GLU A 262 -17.70 5.34 0.64
CA GLU A 262 -18.10 6.41 1.55
C GLU A 262 -18.73 7.60 0.80
N ILE A 263 -18.23 7.93 -0.38
CA ILE A 263 -18.86 8.96 -1.24
C ILE A 263 -20.27 8.54 -1.60
N PHE A 264 -20.50 7.30 -2.03
CA PHE A 264 -21.83 6.81 -2.37
C PHE A 264 -22.77 6.74 -1.17
N ASN A 265 -22.28 6.32 -0.01
CA ASN A 265 -23.09 6.25 1.21
C ASN A 265 -23.62 7.64 1.61
N PHE A 266 -22.74 8.66 1.58
CA PHE A 266 -23.14 10.02 1.91
C PHE A 266 -23.93 10.72 0.79
N LEU A 267 -23.74 10.36 -0.47
CA LEU A 267 -24.61 10.75 -1.57
C LEU A 267 -26.05 10.25 -1.31
N ILE A 268 -26.22 8.98 -1.00
CA ILE A 268 -27.53 8.38 -0.70
C ILE A 268 -28.16 9.08 0.50
N LYS A 269 -27.42 9.23 1.60
CA LYS A 269 -27.89 9.91 2.81
C LYS A 269 -28.33 11.35 2.54
N GLY A 270 -27.58 12.07 1.69
CA GLY A 270 -27.95 13.43 1.28
C GLY A 270 -29.20 13.46 0.41
N LEU A 271 -29.37 12.53 -0.54
CA LEU A 271 -30.57 12.41 -1.36
C LEU A 271 -31.84 12.07 -0.52
N GLU A 272 -31.69 11.16 0.46
CA GLU A 272 -32.76 10.85 1.43
C GLU A 272 -33.15 12.09 2.23
N THR A 273 -32.15 12.84 2.73
CA THR A 273 -32.38 14.10 3.47
C THR A 273 -33.14 15.14 2.62
N LEU A 274 -32.81 15.21 1.32
CA LEU A 274 -33.50 16.08 0.35
C LEU A 274 -34.81 15.48 -0.17
N LYS A 275 -35.24 14.32 0.32
CA LYS A 275 -36.42 13.58 -0.11
C LYS A 275 -36.49 13.29 -1.61
N MET A 276 -35.31 13.06 -2.23
CA MET A 276 -35.18 12.70 -3.64
C MET A 276 -35.42 11.21 -3.85
N ARG A 277 -36.03 10.84 -4.96
CA ARG A 277 -36.15 9.44 -5.39
C ARG A 277 -34.87 9.04 -6.11
N PHE A 278 -34.34 7.85 -5.84
CA PHE A 278 -33.16 7.32 -6.48
C PHE A 278 -33.17 5.80 -6.59
N ASN A 279 -32.36 5.28 -7.51
CA ASN A 279 -32.10 3.85 -7.69
C ASN A 279 -30.61 3.58 -7.51
N VAL A 280 -30.28 2.47 -6.83
CA VAL A 280 -28.89 2.07 -6.55
C VAL A 280 -28.53 0.83 -7.36
N ARG A 281 -27.42 0.91 -8.10
CA ARG A 281 -26.80 -0.25 -8.76
C ARG A 281 -25.68 -0.79 -7.87
N LYS A 282 -25.73 -2.07 -7.55
CA LYS A 282 -24.72 -2.78 -6.75
C LYS A 282 -23.94 -3.80 -7.57
N SER A 283 -22.72 -4.09 -7.16
CA SER A 283 -21.91 -5.22 -7.64
C SER A 283 -22.39 -6.55 -7.04
N LYS A 284 -21.81 -7.67 -7.49
CA LYS A 284 -22.15 -9.00 -6.98
C LYS A 284 -21.88 -9.18 -5.48
N ASP A 285 -20.89 -8.49 -4.95
CA ASP A 285 -20.51 -8.44 -3.54
C ASP A 285 -21.26 -7.37 -2.73
N GLY A 286 -22.33 -6.79 -3.30
CA GLY A 286 -23.23 -5.86 -2.63
C GLY A 286 -22.74 -4.41 -2.52
N LYS A 287 -21.58 -4.05 -3.11
CA LYS A 287 -21.04 -2.69 -3.08
C LYS A 287 -21.73 -1.79 -4.11
N ILE A 288 -21.85 -0.52 -3.78
CA ILE A 288 -22.50 0.47 -4.64
C ILE A 288 -21.59 0.81 -5.81
N MET A 289 -22.09 0.63 -7.03
CA MET A 289 -21.41 0.95 -8.29
C MET A 289 -22.03 2.15 -8.99
N GLY A 290 -23.18 2.61 -8.54
CA GLY A 290 -23.82 3.79 -9.10
C GLY A 290 -25.15 4.09 -8.47
N VAL A 291 -25.55 5.36 -8.59
CA VAL A 291 -26.84 5.92 -8.13
C VAL A 291 -27.45 6.70 -9.28
N LYS A 292 -28.73 6.48 -9.57
CA LYS A 292 -29.49 7.29 -10.53
C LYS A 292 -30.62 8.01 -9.78
N SER A 293 -30.68 9.33 -9.94
CA SER A 293 -31.78 10.14 -9.39
C SER A 293 -32.22 11.14 -10.45
N GLY A 294 -33.49 11.06 -10.86
CA GLY A 294 -33.97 11.80 -12.01
C GLY A 294 -33.15 11.53 -13.28
N ASP A 295 -32.66 12.58 -13.93
CA ASP A 295 -31.89 12.48 -15.15
C ASP A 295 -30.41 12.23 -14.90
N ILE A 296 -29.92 12.47 -13.68
CA ILE A 296 -28.50 12.37 -13.36
C ILE A 296 -28.12 10.95 -12.93
N ARG A 297 -27.04 10.43 -13.53
CA ARG A 297 -26.39 9.17 -13.20
C ARG A 297 -25.02 9.43 -12.58
N VAL A 298 -24.83 9.00 -11.36
CA VAL A 298 -23.51 8.93 -10.69
C VAL A 298 -23.02 7.49 -10.78
N LYS A 299 -21.85 7.24 -11.37
CA LYS A 299 -21.32 5.86 -11.53
C LYS A 299 -19.83 5.82 -11.22
N TRP A 300 -19.35 4.67 -10.70
CA TRP A 300 -17.94 4.37 -10.58
C TRP A 300 -17.38 3.81 -11.89
N VAL A 301 -16.17 4.25 -12.24
CA VAL A 301 -15.39 3.79 -13.40
C VAL A 301 -13.94 3.64 -12.96
N SER A 302 -13.22 2.65 -13.47
CA SER A 302 -11.79 2.49 -13.17
C SER A 302 -10.96 3.67 -13.70
N PRO A 303 -9.81 3.99 -13.09
CA PRO A 303 -8.99 5.14 -13.49
C PRO A 303 -8.55 5.10 -14.95
N GLU A 304 -8.28 3.92 -15.50
CA GLU A 304 -7.84 3.73 -16.88
C GLU A 304 -8.93 4.10 -17.91
N LEU A 305 -10.20 3.92 -17.54
CA LEU A 305 -11.35 4.21 -18.40
C LEU A 305 -11.91 5.62 -18.17
N ALA A 306 -11.64 6.22 -17.01
CA ALA A 306 -12.24 7.49 -16.64
C ALA A 306 -11.89 8.66 -17.60
N LYS A 307 -10.76 8.59 -18.29
CA LYS A 307 -10.35 9.58 -19.30
C LYS A 307 -11.14 9.48 -20.62
N ASP A 308 -11.69 8.31 -20.91
CA ASP A 308 -12.41 8.00 -22.16
C ASP A 308 -13.94 8.04 -21.95
N GLU A 309 -14.41 8.34 -20.74
CA GLU A 309 -15.82 8.49 -20.41
C GLU A 309 -16.30 9.93 -20.67
N ASP A 310 -17.56 10.05 -21.08
CA ASP A 310 -18.25 11.33 -21.20
C ASP A 310 -19.09 11.63 -19.96
N GLY A 311 -19.10 12.90 -19.56
CA GLY A 311 -19.88 13.35 -18.43
C GLY A 311 -19.61 14.80 -18.04
N ASP A 312 -20.32 15.27 -17.02
CA ASP A 312 -20.28 16.67 -16.59
C ASP A 312 -19.18 16.95 -15.56
N ILE A 313 -18.93 15.98 -14.65
CA ILE A 313 -17.96 16.12 -13.58
C ILE A 313 -17.26 14.77 -13.36
N VAL A 314 -15.94 14.80 -13.17
CA VAL A 314 -15.18 13.66 -12.67
C VAL A 314 -14.71 13.91 -11.22
N ILE A 315 -14.91 12.92 -10.37
CA ILE A 315 -14.43 12.90 -8.99
C ILE A 315 -13.37 11.82 -8.88
N VAL A 316 -12.18 12.21 -8.46
CA VAL A 316 -11.05 11.30 -8.27
C VAL A 316 -10.81 11.16 -6.76
N ASP A 317 -11.31 10.08 -6.17
CA ASP A 317 -11.04 9.76 -4.75
C ASP A 317 -9.71 9.03 -4.63
N GLU A 318 -8.98 9.30 -3.56
CA GLU A 318 -7.58 8.90 -3.37
C GLU A 318 -6.71 9.24 -4.59
N ALA A 319 -6.79 10.50 -5.03
CA ALA A 319 -6.18 10.99 -6.28
C ALA A 319 -4.65 10.80 -6.33
N ALA A 320 -3.95 10.88 -5.20
CA ALA A 320 -2.51 10.59 -5.16
C ALA A 320 -2.23 9.11 -5.46
N ALA A 321 -3.18 8.23 -5.22
CA ALA A 321 -3.02 6.79 -5.33
C ALA A 321 -3.28 6.22 -6.74
N ILE A 322 -3.86 6.97 -7.67
CA ILE A 322 -4.06 6.50 -9.07
C ILE A 322 -2.86 6.74 -9.99
N GLY A 323 -1.82 7.42 -9.48
CA GLY A 323 -0.64 7.81 -10.25
C GLY A 323 -0.80 9.13 -11.01
N LEU A 324 0.28 9.93 -11.03
CA LEU A 324 0.25 11.28 -11.61
C LEU A 324 -0.03 11.29 -13.12
N GLU A 325 0.37 10.25 -13.84
CA GLU A 325 0.13 10.14 -15.29
C GLU A 325 -1.37 9.95 -15.59
N ASN A 326 -2.02 9.00 -14.93
CA ASN A 326 -3.48 8.80 -15.07
C ASN A 326 -4.24 10.05 -14.64
N LEU A 327 -3.80 10.69 -13.55
CA LEU A 327 -4.41 11.91 -13.06
C LEU A 327 -4.31 13.05 -14.09
N ASP A 328 -3.14 13.22 -14.73
CA ASP A 328 -2.94 14.24 -15.79
C ASP A 328 -3.83 13.97 -17.00
N TYR A 329 -3.96 12.73 -17.45
CA TYR A 329 -4.88 12.35 -18.53
C TYR A 329 -6.34 12.65 -18.17
N ILE A 330 -6.79 12.30 -16.97
CA ILE A 330 -8.15 12.59 -16.52
C ILE A 330 -8.40 14.09 -16.47
N ILE A 331 -7.50 14.87 -15.86
CA ILE A 331 -7.67 16.33 -15.76
C ILE A 331 -7.68 16.98 -17.15
N ARG A 332 -6.90 16.48 -18.10
CA ARG A 332 -6.91 17.01 -19.47
C ARG A 332 -8.21 16.71 -20.20
N ALA A 333 -8.77 15.51 -20.01
CA ALA A 333 -9.99 15.06 -20.68
C ALA A 333 -11.25 15.78 -20.14
N TRP A 334 -11.27 16.14 -18.85
CA TRP A 334 -12.46 16.67 -18.20
C TRP A 334 -12.43 18.18 -18.00
N GLU A 335 -13.57 18.82 -18.22
CA GLU A 335 -13.74 20.27 -17.97
C GLU A 335 -13.83 20.56 -16.46
N LYS A 336 -14.49 19.69 -15.70
CA LYS A 336 -14.73 19.84 -14.26
C LYS A 336 -14.22 18.63 -13.50
N SER A 337 -13.25 18.85 -12.61
CA SER A 337 -12.61 17.79 -11.83
C SER A 337 -12.58 18.10 -10.34
N ILE A 338 -12.94 17.12 -9.51
CA ILE A 338 -12.79 17.17 -8.04
C ILE A 338 -11.79 16.10 -7.63
N LEU A 339 -10.64 16.51 -7.11
CA LEU A 339 -9.56 15.65 -6.65
C LEU A 339 -9.59 15.57 -5.14
N VAL A 340 -9.73 14.37 -4.60
CA VAL A 340 -9.79 14.12 -3.16
C VAL A 340 -8.64 13.22 -2.78
N THR A 341 -7.82 13.61 -1.82
CA THR A 341 -6.68 12.76 -1.43
C THR A 341 -6.24 12.96 0.01
N THR A 342 -5.63 11.92 0.56
CA THR A 342 -4.92 11.95 1.83
C THR A 342 -3.49 12.46 1.60
N ILE A 343 -3.03 13.46 2.39
CA ILE A 343 -1.67 14.01 2.26
C ILE A 343 -0.70 13.25 3.16
N HIS A 344 -1.10 12.89 4.36
CA HIS A 344 -0.32 12.14 5.34
C HIS A 344 -1.10 10.91 5.77
N GLY A 345 -0.49 9.73 5.65
CA GLY A 345 -1.15 8.46 5.97
C GLY A 345 -0.42 7.25 5.39
N TYR A 346 -1.06 6.10 5.43
CA TYR A 346 -0.47 4.81 4.98
C TYR A 346 -0.30 4.68 3.47
N GLU A 347 -0.76 5.64 2.67
CA GLU A 347 -0.96 5.51 1.23
C GLU A 347 0.09 6.25 0.39
N GLY A 348 1.18 6.71 1.01
CA GLY A 348 2.29 7.38 0.32
C GLY A 348 2.37 8.89 0.55
N SER A 349 3.43 9.52 0.01
CA SER A 349 3.68 10.93 0.26
C SER A 349 2.76 11.85 -0.54
N GLY A 350 2.08 12.74 0.16
CA GLY A 350 1.35 13.83 -0.47
C GLY A 350 2.24 14.86 -1.19
N LYS A 351 3.55 14.83 -0.98
CA LYS A 351 4.49 15.85 -1.49
C LYS A 351 4.56 15.89 -3.02
N ALA A 352 4.68 14.73 -3.66
CA ALA A 352 4.66 14.64 -5.13
C ALA A 352 3.33 15.14 -5.72
N PHE A 353 2.21 14.77 -5.09
CA PHE A 353 0.89 15.27 -5.45
C PHE A 353 0.79 16.79 -5.26
N ILE A 354 1.24 17.34 -4.13
CA ILE A 354 1.21 18.79 -3.88
C ILE A 354 2.08 19.54 -4.89
N LYS A 355 3.27 19.04 -5.24
CA LYS A 355 4.09 19.62 -6.31
C LYS A 355 3.37 19.61 -7.66
N TYR A 356 2.73 18.51 -8.01
CA TYR A 356 1.92 18.40 -9.22
C TYR A 356 0.79 19.44 -9.21
N ILE A 357 0.04 19.57 -8.13
CA ILE A 357 -1.04 20.55 -7.96
C ILE A 357 -0.53 21.98 -8.09
N ASN A 358 0.63 22.30 -7.51
CA ASN A 358 1.24 23.62 -7.64
C ASN A 358 1.65 23.94 -9.08
N LYS A 359 2.14 22.96 -9.84
CA LYS A 359 2.42 23.11 -11.27
C LYS A 359 1.12 23.29 -12.07
N LEU A 360 0.07 22.56 -11.72
CA LEU A 360 -1.22 22.59 -12.39
C LEU A 360 -1.91 23.96 -12.27
N LYS A 361 -1.71 24.69 -11.16
CA LYS A 361 -2.24 26.06 -10.94
C LYS A 361 -1.88 27.05 -12.07
N ASN A 362 -0.78 26.78 -12.77
CA ASN A 362 -0.33 27.66 -13.87
C ASN A 362 -1.10 27.41 -15.19
N SER A 363 -1.86 26.32 -15.28
CA SER A 363 -2.52 25.89 -16.52
C SER A 363 -4.04 25.80 -16.43
N VAL A 364 -4.60 25.72 -15.22
CA VAL A 364 -6.06 25.62 -14.99
C VAL A 364 -6.48 26.48 -13.79
N LEU A 365 -7.76 26.86 -13.79
CA LEU A 365 -8.34 27.49 -12.60
C LEU A 365 -8.52 26.44 -11.50
N LEU A 366 -7.73 26.57 -10.46
CA LEU A 366 -7.65 25.60 -9.39
C LEU A 366 -7.95 26.22 -8.03
N LYS A 367 -8.83 25.55 -7.26
CA LYS A 367 -9.09 25.85 -5.85
C LYS A 367 -8.63 24.69 -5.00
N HIS A 368 -7.93 24.97 -3.90
CA HIS A 368 -7.46 23.97 -2.94
C HIS A 368 -8.08 24.20 -1.56
N ILE A 369 -8.74 23.19 -1.03
CA ILE A 369 -9.33 23.17 0.32
C ILE A 369 -8.59 22.14 1.15
N LYS A 370 -8.06 22.57 2.30
CA LYS A 370 -7.42 21.70 3.28
C LYS A 370 -8.37 21.51 4.46
N MET A 371 -8.58 20.23 4.86
CA MET A 371 -9.36 19.87 6.03
C MET A 371 -8.42 19.41 7.16
N GLU A 372 -8.59 19.94 8.35
CA GLU A 372 -7.68 19.72 9.48
C GLU A 372 -8.30 18.99 10.66
N TYR A 373 -9.60 19.18 10.91
CA TYR A 373 -10.25 18.64 12.09
C TYR A 373 -10.63 17.16 11.92
N PRO A 374 -10.11 16.27 12.79
CA PRO A 374 -10.56 14.88 12.84
C PRO A 374 -12.04 14.82 13.24
N ILE A 375 -12.75 13.84 12.71
CA ILE A 375 -14.17 13.64 13.02
C ILE A 375 -14.35 12.65 14.16
N ARG A 376 -13.53 11.62 14.21
CA ARG A 376 -13.66 10.53 15.19
C ARG A 376 -13.15 10.87 16.57
N TYR A 377 -12.21 11.82 16.68
CA TYR A 377 -11.56 12.25 17.92
C TYR A 377 -11.20 13.75 17.84
N ALA A 378 -10.66 14.31 18.90
CA ALA A 378 -10.29 15.73 18.94
C ALA A 378 -8.98 16.02 18.19
N LYS A 379 -8.82 17.21 17.65
CA LYS A 379 -7.53 17.72 17.17
C LYS A 379 -6.56 17.77 18.36
N GLY A 380 -5.34 17.30 18.17
CA GLY A 380 -4.37 17.16 19.26
C GLY A 380 -4.51 15.83 20.02
N ASP A 381 -5.21 14.85 19.44
CA ASP A 381 -5.32 13.50 20.02
C ASP A 381 -3.92 12.89 20.22
N PRO A 382 -3.59 12.42 21.44
CA PRO A 382 -2.25 11.92 21.77
C PRO A 382 -1.91 10.62 21.04
N ILE A 383 -2.93 9.80 20.73
CA ILE A 383 -2.71 8.52 20.05
C ILE A 383 -2.46 8.73 18.55
N GLU A 384 -3.12 9.72 17.94
CA GLU A 384 -2.77 10.13 16.58
C GLU A 384 -1.29 10.53 16.52
N LYS A 385 -0.84 11.38 17.44
CA LYS A 385 0.55 11.81 17.49
C LYS A 385 1.52 10.64 17.66
N TYR A 386 1.22 9.73 18.60
CA TYR A 386 2.03 8.53 18.83
C TYR A 386 2.19 7.67 17.57
N ILE A 387 1.08 7.38 16.88
CA ILE A 387 1.10 6.57 15.65
C ILE A 387 1.88 7.29 14.53
N TYR A 388 1.73 8.61 14.40
CA TYR A 388 2.50 9.39 13.42
C TYR A 388 4.00 9.34 13.70
N ASP A 389 4.40 9.53 14.96
CA ASP A 389 5.80 9.57 15.36
C ASP A 389 6.45 8.19 15.27
N VAL A 390 5.78 7.14 15.71
CA VAL A 390 6.35 5.78 15.72
C VAL A 390 6.42 5.16 14.34
N MET A 391 5.41 5.41 13.49
CA MET A 391 5.32 4.84 12.14
C MET A 391 5.81 5.80 11.06
N LEU A 392 6.25 6.99 11.43
CA LEU A 392 6.77 8.03 10.53
C LEU A 392 5.80 8.33 9.37
N LEU A 393 4.50 8.47 9.68
CA LEU A 393 3.46 8.67 8.67
C LEU A 393 3.54 10.03 7.96
N ASP A 394 4.29 10.97 8.52
CA ASP A 394 4.60 12.28 7.98
C ASP A 394 6.05 12.39 7.45
N ALA A 395 6.72 11.25 7.22
CA ALA A 395 8.07 11.25 6.71
C ALA A 395 8.14 11.81 5.28
N GLU A 396 9.06 12.75 5.07
CA GLU A 396 9.32 13.40 3.79
C GLU A 396 10.82 13.43 3.52
N SER A 397 11.20 13.50 2.22
CA SER A 397 12.59 13.71 1.83
C SER A 397 13.08 15.07 2.31
N PRO A 398 14.35 15.21 2.73
CA PRO A 398 14.93 16.50 3.09
C PRO A 398 14.92 17.47 1.90
N ASP A 399 14.73 18.74 2.20
CA ASP A 399 14.91 19.79 1.19
C ASP A 399 16.41 20.04 0.97
N VAL A 400 16.85 19.77 -0.25
CA VAL A 400 18.22 19.98 -0.72
C VAL A 400 18.12 20.75 -2.03
N SER A 401 18.67 21.97 -2.08
CA SER A 401 18.59 22.81 -3.28
C SER A 401 19.54 22.31 -4.37
N ASN A 402 20.78 22.03 -4.01
CA ASN A 402 21.83 21.54 -4.92
C ASN A 402 22.55 20.34 -4.33
N ILE A 403 23.02 19.47 -5.21
CA ILE A 403 23.89 18.36 -4.78
C ILE A 403 25.33 18.86 -4.63
N THR A 404 25.82 18.81 -3.42
CA THR A 404 27.18 19.21 -3.05
C THR A 404 27.87 18.06 -2.34
N GLN A 405 29.13 17.80 -2.66
CA GLN A 405 29.95 16.75 -2.08
C GLN A 405 29.25 15.39 -1.96
N PRO A 406 28.78 14.80 -3.08
CA PRO A 406 28.00 13.56 -3.05
C PRO A 406 28.84 12.42 -2.48
N LYS A 407 28.29 11.70 -1.49
CA LYS A 407 28.93 10.56 -0.84
C LYS A 407 27.93 9.41 -0.71
N ILE A 408 28.36 8.21 -1.11
CA ILE A 408 27.52 7.01 -1.00
C ILE A 408 28.10 6.14 0.12
N LEU A 409 27.24 5.85 1.11
CA LEU A 409 27.63 5.07 2.30
C LEU A 409 26.64 3.92 2.51
N GLU A 410 27.18 2.82 3.00
CA GLU A 410 26.37 1.75 3.60
C GLU A 410 26.11 2.09 5.07
N ILE A 411 24.84 2.05 5.47
CA ILE A 411 24.39 2.39 6.84
C ILE A 411 23.83 1.12 7.48
N SER A 412 24.28 0.79 8.69
CA SER A 412 23.69 -0.32 9.43
C SER A 412 22.26 0.05 9.91
N GLN A 413 21.42 -0.96 10.05
CA GLN A 413 20.06 -0.77 10.52
C GLN A 413 20.03 -0.18 11.93
N GLU A 414 20.94 -0.59 12.79
CA GLU A 414 21.12 -0.09 14.15
C GLU A 414 21.50 1.39 14.15
N ALA A 415 22.44 1.81 13.31
CA ALA A 415 22.82 3.22 13.16
C ALA A 415 21.62 4.05 12.63
N LEU A 416 20.91 3.52 11.62
CA LEU A 416 19.73 4.18 11.07
C LEU A 416 18.63 4.37 12.13
N TYR A 417 18.33 3.35 12.93
CA TYR A 417 17.28 3.39 13.96
C TYR A 417 17.68 4.14 15.24
N SER A 418 18.98 4.38 15.44
CA SER A 418 19.46 5.19 16.56
C SER A 418 19.30 6.71 16.34
N ASP A 419 19.27 7.14 15.06
CA ASP A 419 19.06 8.55 14.67
C ASP A 419 17.67 8.74 14.02
N ASN A 420 16.76 9.34 14.76
CA ASN A 420 15.38 9.53 14.31
C ASN A 420 15.28 10.47 13.09
N ASN A 421 16.15 11.47 12.98
CA ASN A 421 16.14 12.42 11.86
C ASN A 421 16.65 11.74 10.58
N LEU A 422 17.72 10.96 10.69
CA LEU A 422 18.24 10.18 9.59
C LEU A 422 17.21 9.14 9.13
N LEU A 423 16.60 8.39 10.07
CA LEU A 423 15.57 7.41 9.77
C LEU A 423 14.37 8.05 9.06
N LYS A 424 13.87 9.18 9.58
CA LYS A 424 12.74 9.91 8.97
C LYS A 424 13.07 10.39 7.55
N SER A 425 14.29 10.89 7.34
CA SER A 425 14.75 11.37 6.03
C SER A 425 14.92 10.24 5.01
N VAL A 426 15.58 9.15 5.40
CA VAL A 426 15.78 7.98 4.54
C VAL A 426 14.45 7.30 4.21
N TYR A 427 13.58 7.12 5.21
CA TYR A 427 12.26 6.55 5.00
C TYR A 427 11.38 7.47 4.13
N GLY A 428 11.46 8.80 4.34
CA GLY A 428 10.76 9.79 3.51
C GLY A 428 11.11 9.70 2.02
N ILE A 429 12.40 9.52 1.67
CA ILE A 429 12.83 9.30 0.29
C ILE A 429 12.19 8.03 -0.29
N LEU A 430 12.13 6.94 0.49
CA LEU A 430 11.52 5.68 0.05
C LEU A 430 10.01 5.83 -0.14
N VAL A 431 9.34 6.54 0.76
CA VAL A 431 7.89 6.79 0.71
C VAL A 431 7.53 7.65 -0.51
N GLU A 432 8.31 8.68 -0.82
CA GLU A 432 8.03 9.58 -1.95
C GLU A 432 8.26 8.95 -3.32
N ALA A 433 9.15 7.97 -3.42
CA ALA A 433 9.48 7.31 -4.67
C ALA A 433 8.62 6.09 -5.00
N HIS A 434 7.97 5.51 -4.01
CA HIS A 434 7.17 4.31 -4.17
C HIS A 434 5.69 4.61 -3.98
N TYR A 435 4.91 4.21 -4.95
CA TYR A 435 3.47 4.44 -5.05
C TYR A 435 2.63 3.84 -3.91
N ARG A 436 3.05 2.70 -3.35
CA ARG A 436 2.43 2.06 -2.20
C ARG A 436 3.46 1.84 -1.11
N ASN A 437 3.24 2.49 0.00
CA ASN A 437 4.00 2.30 1.22
C ASN A 437 3.05 1.86 2.32
N SER A 438 3.54 1.05 3.22
CA SER A 438 2.81 0.63 4.40
C SER A 438 3.68 0.79 5.64
N PRO A 439 3.12 0.92 6.83
CA PRO A 439 3.89 0.89 8.07
C PRO A 439 4.78 -0.35 8.22
N ASP A 440 4.39 -1.48 7.60
CA ASP A 440 5.21 -2.69 7.57
C ASP A 440 6.55 -2.48 6.85
N ASP A 441 6.63 -1.56 5.88
CA ASP A 441 7.88 -1.24 5.18
C ASP A 441 8.94 -0.63 6.09
N LEU A 442 8.52 0.17 7.08
CA LEU A 442 9.43 0.69 8.09
C LEU A 442 9.96 -0.44 8.97
N MET A 443 9.11 -1.37 9.40
CA MET A 443 9.57 -2.55 10.15
C MET A 443 10.51 -3.42 9.31
N ILE A 444 10.20 -3.67 8.03
CA ILE A 444 11.08 -4.41 7.12
C ILE A 444 12.44 -3.71 6.98
N LEU A 445 12.47 -2.39 6.89
CA LEU A 445 13.71 -1.61 6.82
C LEU A 445 14.58 -1.81 8.07
N GLY A 446 13.97 -1.94 9.26
CA GLY A 446 14.67 -2.17 10.52
C GLY A 446 15.03 -3.64 10.76
N ASP A 447 14.09 -4.55 10.55
CA ASP A 447 14.14 -5.88 11.15
C ASP A 447 14.57 -6.99 10.19
N MET A 448 14.59 -6.74 8.88
CA MET A 448 15.07 -7.75 7.93
C MET A 448 16.59 -7.97 8.08
N ALA A 449 17.00 -9.13 8.61
CA ALA A 449 18.39 -9.40 8.96
C ALA A 449 19.34 -9.55 7.74
N PHE A 450 18.82 -9.90 6.58
CA PHE A 450 19.58 -10.21 5.37
C PHE A 450 19.48 -9.12 4.30
N GLN A 451 19.76 -7.87 4.70
CA GLN A 451 19.73 -6.72 3.81
C GLN A 451 20.90 -5.77 4.03
N LYS A 452 21.12 -4.90 3.04
CA LYS A 452 21.99 -3.72 3.12
C LYS A 452 21.19 -2.48 2.78
N ILE A 453 21.54 -1.37 3.41
CA ILE A 453 20.98 -0.04 3.14
C ILE A 453 22.12 0.84 2.66
N VAL A 454 22.02 1.33 1.42
CA VAL A 454 23.00 2.22 0.79
C VAL A 454 22.36 3.58 0.62
N VAL A 455 22.97 4.62 1.16
CA VAL A 455 22.45 5.99 1.16
C VAL A 455 23.40 6.92 0.43
N LEU A 456 22.87 7.69 -0.50
CA LEU A 456 23.56 8.81 -1.15
C LEU A 456 23.27 10.08 -0.36
N PHE A 457 24.31 10.71 0.12
CA PHE A 457 24.25 12.00 0.82
C PHE A 457 24.68 13.14 -0.10
N SER A 458 24.09 14.31 0.14
CA SER A 458 24.62 15.60 -0.26
C SER A 458 25.05 16.31 1.02
N GLU A 459 26.34 16.45 1.24
CA GLU A 459 26.89 16.77 2.58
C GLU A 459 26.36 15.76 3.61
N ASP A 460 25.60 16.20 4.62
CA ASP A 460 25.03 15.34 5.66
C ASP A 460 23.55 14.97 5.44
N LYS A 461 22.94 15.44 4.34
CA LYS A 461 21.54 15.17 4.04
C LYS A 461 21.37 14.02 3.06
N PRO A 462 20.59 12.99 3.38
CA PRO A 462 20.29 11.92 2.44
C PRO A 462 19.45 12.46 1.26
N VAL A 463 19.82 12.08 0.03
CA VAL A 463 19.13 12.48 -1.21
C VAL A 463 18.80 11.29 -2.09
N GLY A 464 19.34 10.11 -1.77
CA GLY A 464 19.02 8.86 -2.45
C GLY A 464 19.25 7.67 -1.55
N VAL A 465 18.52 6.58 -1.78
CA VAL A 465 18.64 5.37 -0.97
C VAL A 465 18.38 4.13 -1.81
N ALA A 466 19.10 3.05 -1.54
CA ALA A 466 18.81 1.72 -2.05
C ALA A 466 18.75 0.71 -0.91
N GLN A 467 17.73 -0.15 -0.95
CA GLN A 467 17.56 -1.31 -0.07
C GLN A 467 17.83 -2.57 -0.85
N ILE A 468 18.81 -3.34 -0.41
CA ILE A 468 19.32 -4.53 -1.09
C ILE A 468 19.05 -5.73 -0.20
N VAL A 469 18.49 -6.79 -0.77
CA VAL A 469 18.19 -8.06 -0.08
C VAL A 469 19.07 -9.16 -0.64
N TYR A 470 19.63 -9.98 0.23
CA TYR A 470 20.41 -11.14 -0.17
C TYR A 470 19.50 -12.28 -0.58
N GLU A 471 19.72 -12.85 -1.74
CA GLU A 471 18.95 -13.97 -2.28
C GLU A 471 19.84 -15.05 -2.89
N GLY A 472 19.32 -16.25 -3.06
CA GLY A 472 20.09 -17.37 -3.60
C GLY A 472 20.85 -18.14 -2.54
N SER A 473 21.92 -18.83 -2.94
CA SER A 473 22.69 -19.76 -2.09
C SER A 473 21.79 -20.82 -1.43
N LEU A 474 20.78 -21.30 -2.17
CA LEU A 474 19.79 -22.25 -1.68
C LEU A 474 20.38 -23.66 -1.55
N SER A 475 19.98 -24.38 -0.52
CA SER A 475 20.26 -25.81 -0.39
C SER A 475 19.50 -26.63 -1.44
N GLU A 476 19.97 -27.82 -1.71
CA GLU A 476 19.32 -28.73 -2.69
C GLU A 476 17.86 -29.03 -2.32
N ASN A 477 17.57 -29.22 -1.02
CA ASN A 477 16.21 -29.44 -0.54
C ASN A 477 15.31 -28.22 -0.80
N GLN A 478 15.79 -27.01 -0.56
CA GLN A 478 15.03 -25.79 -0.87
C GLN A 478 14.77 -25.67 -2.37
N ILE A 479 15.75 -25.95 -3.21
CA ILE A 479 15.62 -25.92 -4.66
C ILE A 479 14.56 -26.94 -5.13
N ILE A 480 14.63 -28.17 -4.64
CA ILE A 480 13.68 -29.24 -4.96
C ILE A 480 12.27 -28.85 -4.51
N ASN A 481 12.12 -28.32 -3.32
CA ASN A 481 10.83 -27.85 -2.78
C ASN A 481 10.21 -26.76 -3.66
N ILE A 482 11.00 -25.77 -4.10
CA ILE A 482 10.56 -24.72 -5.02
C ILE A 482 10.17 -25.33 -6.37
N ALA A 483 10.97 -26.21 -6.92
CA ALA A 483 10.69 -26.89 -8.19
C ALA A 483 9.37 -27.71 -8.12
N ASN A 484 9.04 -28.23 -6.94
CA ASN A 484 7.79 -28.94 -6.65
C ASN A 484 6.60 -28.03 -6.33
N GLY A 485 6.78 -26.69 -6.41
CA GLY A 485 5.70 -25.71 -6.26
C GLY A 485 5.54 -25.14 -4.86
N MET A 486 6.33 -25.60 -3.87
CA MET A 486 6.29 -25.03 -2.52
C MET A 486 6.78 -23.57 -2.50
N LYS A 487 6.21 -22.77 -1.59
CA LYS A 487 6.69 -21.42 -1.34
C LYS A 487 8.02 -21.47 -0.59
N ASN A 488 8.95 -20.62 -0.97
CA ASN A 488 10.17 -20.35 -0.21
C ASN A 488 10.22 -18.84 0.03
N GLU A 489 10.14 -18.41 1.26
CA GLU A 489 10.14 -16.99 1.63
C GLU A 489 11.56 -16.42 1.58
N GLY A 490 11.67 -15.12 1.28
CA GLY A 490 12.93 -14.39 1.28
C GLY A 490 13.80 -14.52 0.02
N HIS A 491 13.39 -15.30 -1.00
CA HIS A 491 14.16 -15.53 -2.22
C HIS A 491 13.30 -15.35 -3.48
N LEU A 492 12.84 -14.14 -3.75
CA LEU A 492 11.87 -13.86 -4.81
C LEU A 492 12.39 -14.24 -6.20
N ILE A 493 13.59 -13.76 -6.59
CA ILE A 493 14.13 -13.98 -7.93
C ILE A 493 14.47 -15.45 -8.17
N PRO A 494 15.27 -16.11 -7.31
CA PRO A 494 15.55 -17.55 -7.45
C PRO A 494 14.26 -18.39 -7.48
N HIS A 495 13.30 -18.10 -6.58
CA HIS A 495 12.02 -18.80 -6.55
C HIS A 495 11.27 -18.72 -7.90
N ARG A 496 11.21 -17.52 -8.51
CA ARG A 496 10.53 -17.32 -9.79
C ARG A 496 11.25 -18.04 -10.93
N ILE A 497 12.57 -17.99 -10.98
CA ILE A 497 13.36 -18.63 -12.01
C ILE A 497 13.26 -20.14 -11.91
N ILE A 498 13.46 -20.73 -10.72
CA ILE A 498 13.34 -22.19 -10.52
C ILE A 498 11.94 -22.68 -10.86
N LYS A 499 10.90 -22.03 -10.32
CA LYS A 499 9.51 -22.47 -10.46
C LYS A 499 8.99 -22.35 -11.89
N TYR A 500 9.24 -21.23 -12.56
CA TYR A 500 8.60 -20.91 -13.84
C TYR A 500 9.51 -21.03 -15.05
N ALA A 501 10.81 -20.73 -14.93
CA ALA A 501 11.76 -20.93 -16.02
C ALA A 501 12.42 -22.32 -16.00
N ARG A 502 12.29 -23.06 -14.89
CA ARG A 502 12.85 -24.41 -14.67
C ARG A 502 14.39 -24.44 -14.72
N LEU A 503 15.05 -23.30 -14.50
CA LEU A 503 16.51 -23.23 -14.41
C LEU A 503 16.93 -23.42 -12.95
N ILE A 504 17.12 -24.69 -12.58
CA ILE A 504 17.30 -25.14 -11.19
C ILE A 504 18.63 -24.65 -10.60
N GLU A 505 19.70 -24.63 -11.41
CA GLU A 505 21.05 -24.27 -11.03
C GLU A 505 21.14 -22.83 -10.55
N PHE A 506 20.25 -21.97 -11.01
CA PHE A 506 20.19 -20.56 -10.59
C PHE A 506 20.00 -20.38 -9.09
N GLY A 507 19.37 -21.35 -8.44
CA GLY A 507 19.13 -21.33 -6.99
C GLY A 507 20.41 -21.36 -6.14
N LYS A 508 21.50 -21.96 -6.66
CA LYS A 508 22.80 -22.07 -5.97
C LYS A 508 23.61 -20.76 -5.99
N LEU A 509 23.25 -19.83 -6.90
CA LEU A 509 23.98 -18.59 -7.09
C LEU A 509 23.73 -17.60 -5.96
N LYS A 510 24.78 -16.87 -5.55
CA LYS A 510 24.70 -15.76 -4.59
C LYS A 510 24.24 -14.50 -5.29
N GLY A 511 23.11 -13.94 -4.88
CA GLY A 511 22.55 -12.75 -5.51
C GLY A 511 22.14 -11.66 -4.56
N TRP A 512 22.13 -10.42 -5.09
CA TRP A 512 21.58 -9.26 -4.44
C TRP A 512 20.39 -8.73 -5.23
N ARG A 513 19.23 -8.72 -4.60
CA ARG A 513 18.06 -8.07 -5.18
C ARG A 513 17.96 -6.64 -4.65
N ILE A 514 18.04 -5.66 -5.55
CA ILE A 514 17.69 -4.28 -5.24
C ILE A 514 16.16 -4.26 -5.08
N MET A 515 15.71 -4.29 -3.82
CA MET A 515 14.29 -4.33 -3.46
C MET A 515 13.65 -2.96 -3.67
N ARG A 516 14.35 -1.89 -3.29
CA ARG A 516 13.95 -0.50 -3.50
C ARG A 516 15.16 0.33 -3.88
N ILE A 517 14.96 1.28 -4.78
CA ILE A 517 15.91 2.34 -5.09
C ILE A 517 15.14 3.63 -5.32
N ALA A 518 15.53 4.69 -4.66
CA ALA A 518 14.84 5.96 -4.69
C ALA A 518 15.82 7.13 -4.67
N VAL A 519 15.46 8.19 -5.36
CA VAL A 519 16.12 9.50 -5.30
C VAL A 519 15.06 10.53 -5.00
N SER A 520 15.38 11.49 -4.13
CA SER A 520 14.49 12.62 -3.79
C SER A 520 13.90 13.23 -5.07
N PRO A 521 12.60 13.52 -5.12
CA PRO A 521 11.90 13.96 -6.34
C PRO A 521 12.56 15.15 -7.06
N ASP A 522 13.15 16.08 -6.30
CA ASP A 522 13.83 17.28 -6.86
C ASP A 522 15.14 16.97 -7.59
N HIS A 523 15.66 15.77 -7.40
CA HIS A 523 16.94 15.34 -7.95
C HIS A 523 16.83 14.14 -8.89
N GLN A 524 15.61 13.68 -9.17
CA GLN A 524 15.36 12.65 -10.19
C GLN A 524 15.76 13.12 -11.58
N GLY A 525 16.11 12.16 -12.46
CA GLY A 525 16.53 12.46 -13.85
C GLY A 525 17.97 13.00 -13.99
N LYS A 526 18.70 13.26 -12.90
CA LYS A 526 20.07 13.81 -12.89
C LYS A 526 21.18 12.73 -12.85
N GLY A 527 20.85 11.46 -12.99
CA GLY A 527 21.83 10.35 -12.99
C GLY A 527 22.15 9.73 -11.65
N LEU A 528 21.70 10.32 -10.54
CA LEU A 528 22.04 9.87 -9.17
C LEU A 528 21.66 8.41 -8.87
N GLY A 529 20.51 7.95 -9.38
CA GLY A 529 20.13 6.54 -9.26
C GLY A 529 21.11 5.59 -9.95
N SER A 530 21.71 6.01 -11.09
CA SER A 530 22.75 5.25 -11.78
C SER A 530 24.07 5.25 -11.02
N GLU A 531 24.40 6.34 -10.32
CA GLU A 531 25.58 6.39 -9.44
C GLU A 531 25.44 5.42 -8.27
N ILE A 532 24.26 5.37 -7.62
CA ILE A 532 23.97 4.39 -6.56
C ILE A 532 24.13 2.96 -7.11
N LEU A 533 23.58 2.64 -8.29
CA LEU A 533 23.70 1.31 -8.90
C LEU A 533 25.15 0.96 -9.28
N LYS A 534 25.95 1.95 -9.69
CA LYS A 534 27.37 1.76 -9.96
C LYS A 534 28.13 1.37 -8.69
N GLU A 535 27.87 2.09 -7.59
CA GLU A 535 28.50 1.76 -6.29
C GLU A 535 28.09 0.39 -5.77
N ILE A 536 26.79 0.04 -5.87
CA ILE A 536 26.29 -1.30 -5.54
C ILE A 536 26.98 -2.37 -6.39
N SER A 537 27.22 -2.11 -7.69
CA SER A 537 27.90 -3.04 -8.59
C SER A 537 29.36 -3.22 -8.20
N ASN A 538 30.05 -2.19 -7.74
CA ASN A 538 31.43 -2.28 -7.24
C ASN A 538 31.49 -3.15 -5.98
N LYS A 539 30.65 -2.85 -4.99
CA LYS A 539 30.55 -3.65 -3.74
C LYS A 539 30.19 -5.11 -4.02
N ALA A 540 29.30 -5.37 -4.96
CA ALA A 540 28.91 -6.73 -5.34
C ALA A 540 30.08 -7.53 -5.93
N LYS A 541 30.99 -6.88 -6.70
CA LYS A 541 32.21 -7.49 -7.21
C LYS A 541 33.16 -7.84 -6.07
N ASP A 542 33.40 -6.91 -5.15
CA ASP A 542 34.27 -7.10 -4.00
C ASP A 542 33.81 -8.27 -3.11
N GLU A 543 32.49 -8.42 -2.94
CA GLU A 543 31.86 -9.49 -2.17
C GLU A 543 31.58 -10.78 -2.98
N LYS A 544 32.07 -10.86 -4.21
CA LYS A 544 31.89 -12.01 -5.11
C LYS A 544 30.46 -12.46 -5.26
N VAL A 545 29.55 -11.49 -5.49
CA VAL A 545 28.14 -11.74 -5.78
C VAL A 545 28.03 -12.17 -7.24
N ASP A 546 27.24 -13.20 -7.53
CA ASP A 546 27.10 -13.76 -8.87
C ASP A 546 26.17 -12.92 -9.75
N TRP A 547 25.12 -12.30 -9.16
CA TRP A 547 24.16 -11.49 -9.89
C TRP A 547 23.57 -10.36 -9.05
N LEU A 548 23.26 -9.24 -9.71
CA LEU A 548 22.36 -8.21 -9.22
C LEU A 548 21.02 -8.32 -9.94
N GLY A 549 19.91 -8.11 -9.24
CA GLY A 549 18.59 -8.17 -9.86
C GLY A 549 17.59 -7.21 -9.23
N SER A 550 16.49 -7.01 -9.91
CA SER A 550 15.33 -6.30 -9.38
C SER A 550 14.02 -6.87 -9.93
N SER A 551 12.92 -6.67 -9.20
CA SER A 551 11.58 -7.04 -9.63
C SER A 551 10.63 -5.88 -9.38
N PHE A 552 9.92 -5.46 -10.42
CA PHE A 552 9.01 -4.30 -10.40
C PHE A 552 7.87 -4.48 -11.40
N ILE A 553 6.84 -3.65 -11.33
CA ILE A 553 5.80 -3.60 -12.37
C ILE A 553 6.39 -3.06 -13.66
N ALA A 554 6.11 -3.72 -14.77
CA ALA A 554 6.69 -3.45 -16.08
C ALA A 554 6.23 -2.11 -16.67
N ASP A 555 6.67 -1.02 -16.03
CA ASP A 555 6.51 0.36 -16.51
C ASP A 555 7.62 0.73 -17.50
N PRO A 556 7.33 1.43 -18.63
CA PRO A 556 8.32 1.77 -19.64
C PRO A 556 9.48 2.63 -19.13
N LEU A 557 9.24 3.60 -18.24
CA LEU A 557 10.27 4.50 -17.72
C LEU A 557 11.19 3.76 -16.74
N VAL A 558 10.61 2.98 -15.84
CA VAL A 558 11.36 2.17 -14.88
C VAL A 558 12.19 1.11 -15.62
N LEU A 559 11.60 0.44 -16.61
CA LEU A 559 12.31 -0.54 -17.43
C LEU A 559 13.50 0.06 -18.16
N LYS A 560 13.35 1.25 -18.78
CA LYS A 560 14.45 1.99 -19.44
C LYS A 560 15.59 2.30 -18.46
N PHE A 561 15.28 2.70 -17.23
CA PHE A 561 16.29 2.97 -16.21
C PHE A 561 17.15 1.73 -15.91
N TRP A 562 16.55 0.56 -15.70
CA TRP A 562 17.27 -0.67 -15.43
C TRP A 562 18.10 -1.13 -16.62
N ILE A 563 17.53 -1.11 -17.83
CA ILE A 563 18.23 -1.47 -19.08
C ILE A 563 19.47 -0.58 -19.30
N LYS A 564 19.33 0.75 -19.13
CA LYS A 564 20.43 1.71 -19.25
C LYS A 564 21.59 1.40 -18.29
N ASN A 565 21.29 0.80 -17.14
CA ASN A 565 22.29 0.43 -16.13
C ASN A 565 22.85 -1.01 -16.30
N GLY A 566 22.60 -1.65 -17.46
CA GLY A 566 23.13 -2.96 -17.80
C GLY A 566 22.36 -4.15 -17.24
N PHE A 567 21.11 -3.95 -16.82
CA PHE A 567 20.23 -5.04 -16.40
C PHE A 567 19.45 -5.58 -17.61
N ILE A 568 19.37 -6.90 -17.70
CA ILE A 568 18.74 -7.61 -18.81
C ILE A 568 17.40 -8.18 -18.32
N PRO A 569 16.28 -7.98 -19.05
CA PRO A 569 15.01 -8.62 -18.72
C PRO A 569 15.08 -10.14 -18.90
N VAL A 570 14.64 -10.88 -17.87
CA VAL A 570 14.75 -12.35 -17.84
C VAL A 570 13.43 -13.07 -17.55
N TYR A 571 12.46 -12.36 -17.02
CA TYR A 571 11.16 -12.94 -16.67
C TYR A 571 10.07 -11.86 -16.68
N LEU A 572 8.87 -12.24 -17.13
CA LEU A 572 7.64 -11.45 -17.01
C LEU A 572 6.55 -12.36 -16.45
N SER A 573 5.88 -11.88 -15.39
CA SER A 573 4.75 -12.63 -14.80
C SER A 573 3.64 -12.85 -15.82
N SER A 574 3.05 -14.03 -15.86
CA SER A 574 1.89 -14.32 -16.72
C SER A 574 0.57 -13.97 -16.04
N ILE A 575 0.61 -13.64 -14.76
CA ILE A 575 -0.56 -13.24 -13.96
C ILE A 575 -0.38 -11.77 -13.63
N LYS A 576 -1.38 -10.99 -13.98
CA LYS A 576 -1.44 -9.56 -13.62
C LYS A 576 -1.60 -9.45 -12.11
N ASN A 577 -0.82 -8.61 -11.50
CA ASN A 577 -1.04 -8.22 -10.11
C ASN A 577 -2.23 -7.26 -10.07
N GLU A 578 -3.35 -7.68 -9.49
CA GLU A 578 -4.57 -6.89 -9.43
C GLU A 578 -4.41 -5.62 -8.59
N GLU A 579 -3.65 -5.71 -7.49
CA GLU A 579 -3.42 -4.57 -6.60
C GLU A 579 -2.57 -3.48 -7.25
N LEU A 580 -1.52 -3.87 -7.99
CA LEU A 580 -0.61 -2.97 -8.68
C LEU A 580 -0.99 -2.73 -10.14
N ASN A 581 -2.08 -3.33 -10.58
CA ASN A 581 -2.64 -3.23 -11.93
C ASN A 581 -1.61 -3.47 -13.05
N GLY A 582 -0.66 -4.40 -12.86
CA GLY A 582 0.41 -4.61 -13.83
C GLY A 582 1.09 -5.97 -13.75
N TYR A 583 1.94 -6.25 -14.73
CA TYR A 583 2.74 -7.46 -14.78
C TYR A 583 4.11 -7.22 -14.16
N SER A 584 4.56 -8.11 -13.27
CA SER A 584 5.90 -7.99 -12.67
C SER A 584 6.97 -8.47 -13.64
N VAL A 585 7.99 -7.67 -13.87
CA VAL A 585 9.19 -8.00 -14.63
C VAL A 585 10.36 -8.25 -13.67
N ILE A 586 11.24 -9.17 -14.03
CA ILE A 586 12.54 -9.36 -13.38
C ILE A 586 13.64 -9.00 -14.36
N VAL A 587 14.59 -8.22 -13.87
CA VAL A 587 15.80 -7.87 -14.59
C VAL A 587 17.01 -8.32 -13.81
N ILE A 588 18.06 -8.80 -14.50
CA ILE A 588 19.30 -9.30 -13.89
C ILE A 588 20.51 -8.68 -14.59
N LYS A 589 21.50 -8.25 -13.79
CA LYS A 589 22.83 -7.88 -14.25
C LYS A 589 23.80 -8.99 -13.79
N PRO A 590 24.37 -9.77 -14.72
CA PRO A 590 25.36 -10.80 -14.39
C PRO A 590 26.65 -10.17 -13.90
N MET A 591 27.28 -10.77 -12.91
CA MET A 591 28.54 -10.29 -12.33
C MET A 591 29.74 -11.14 -12.75
N ASN A 592 29.52 -12.29 -13.41
CA ASN A 592 30.52 -13.16 -13.97
C ASN A 592 30.06 -13.82 -15.27
N GLU A 593 30.95 -14.45 -16.05
CA GLU A 593 30.61 -15.00 -17.36
C GLU A 593 29.67 -16.21 -17.28
N MET A 594 29.80 -17.08 -16.28
CA MET A 594 28.89 -18.22 -16.09
C MET A 594 27.44 -17.75 -15.93
N VAL A 595 27.20 -16.74 -15.09
CA VAL A 595 25.87 -16.19 -14.91
C VAL A 595 25.38 -15.45 -16.14
N LYS A 596 26.29 -14.83 -16.89
CA LYS A 596 25.94 -14.16 -18.16
C LYS A 596 25.33 -15.13 -19.17
N GLU A 597 25.88 -16.34 -19.32
CA GLU A 597 25.28 -17.36 -20.16
C GLU A 597 23.87 -17.78 -19.70
N MET A 598 23.69 -17.98 -18.39
CA MET A 598 22.37 -18.26 -17.81
C MET A 598 21.37 -17.11 -18.05
N VAL A 599 21.80 -15.87 -17.90
CA VAL A 599 20.95 -14.67 -18.14
C VAL A 599 20.57 -14.57 -19.62
N ILE A 600 21.49 -14.84 -20.54
CA ILE A 600 21.20 -14.89 -21.99
C ILE A 600 20.14 -15.96 -22.28
N ARG A 601 20.28 -17.16 -21.69
CA ARG A 601 19.31 -18.26 -21.83
C ARG A 601 17.92 -17.85 -21.30
N LEU A 602 17.84 -17.28 -20.08
CA LEU A 602 16.59 -16.81 -19.51
C LEU A 602 15.95 -15.69 -20.35
N SER A 603 16.77 -14.77 -20.85
CA SER A 603 16.32 -13.67 -21.71
C SER A 603 15.79 -14.17 -23.05
N THR A 604 16.41 -15.21 -23.64
CA THR A 604 15.91 -15.88 -24.86
C THR A 604 14.55 -16.54 -24.60
N LEU A 605 14.40 -17.23 -23.47
CA LEU A 605 13.10 -17.83 -23.08
C LEU A 605 12.01 -16.78 -22.90
N LEU A 606 12.35 -15.62 -22.32
CA LEU A 606 11.40 -14.53 -22.19
C LEU A 606 11.00 -13.97 -23.56
N LYS A 607 11.96 -13.79 -24.47
CA LYS A 607 11.67 -13.31 -25.83
C LYS A 607 10.76 -14.27 -26.59
N ASP A 608 11.05 -15.56 -26.57
CA ASP A 608 10.20 -16.59 -27.20
C ASP A 608 8.79 -16.61 -26.61
N LYS A 609 8.69 -16.51 -25.28
CA LYS A 609 7.40 -16.38 -24.60
C LYS A 609 6.61 -15.17 -25.08
N LEU A 610 7.22 -13.99 -25.15
CA LEU A 610 6.56 -12.80 -25.63
C LEU A 610 6.10 -12.92 -27.08
N LEU A 611 6.95 -13.44 -27.97
CA LEU A 611 6.60 -13.63 -29.39
C LEU A 611 5.42 -14.58 -29.58
N ARG A 612 5.33 -15.65 -28.76
CA ARG A 612 4.27 -16.67 -28.90
C ARG A 612 2.97 -16.31 -28.18
N THR A 613 3.04 -15.49 -27.10
CA THR A 613 1.89 -15.35 -26.19
C THR A 613 1.43 -13.91 -25.95
N SER A 614 2.04 -12.90 -26.58
CA SER A 614 1.66 -11.49 -26.36
C SER A 614 0.18 -11.23 -26.67
N HIS A 615 -0.36 -11.82 -27.69
CA HIS A 615 -1.77 -11.68 -28.10
C HIS A 615 -2.76 -12.37 -27.14
N GLN A 616 -2.29 -13.31 -26.33
CA GLN A 616 -3.14 -14.15 -25.47
C GLN A 616 -2.94 -13.83 -23.97
N VAL A 617 -1.69 -13.83 -23.50
CA VAL A 617 -1.36 -13.66 -22.08
C VAL A 617 -1.13 -12.18 -21.72
N TYR A 618 -0.58 -11.39 -22.67
CA TYR A 618 -0.13 -10.01 -22.43
C TYR A 618 -0.87 -8.96 -23.28
N PHE A 619 -2.07 -9.28 -23.78
CA PHE A 619 -2.84 -8.36 -24.62
C PHE A 619 -3.16 -7.01 -23.95
N ASN A 620 -3.15 -6.95 -22.62
CA ASN A 620 -3.34 -5.73 -21.83
C ASN A 620 -2.03 -5.03 -21.44
N LEU A 621 -0.86 -5.56 -21.84
CA LEU A 621 0.41 -4.91 -21.52
C LEU A 621 0.64 -3.74 -22.45
N ASN A 622 1.15 -2.62 -21.90
CA ASN A 622 1.48 -1.43 -22.68
C ASN A 622 2.39 -1.80 -23.86
N PRO A 623 2.02 -1.44 -25.12
CA PRO A 623 2.78 -1.78 -26.32
C PRO A 623 4.24 -1.28 -26.28
N VAL A 624 4.50 -0.12 -25.67
CA VAL A 624 5.86 0.41 -25.50
C VAL A 624 6.68 -0.50 -24.60
N THR A 625 6.07 -1.07 -23.53
CA THR A 625 6.73 -2.05 -22.66
C THR A 625 7.08 -3.32 -23.42
N ILE A 626 6.15 -3.86 -24.23
CA ILE A 626 6.41 -5.04 -25.06
C ILE A 626 7.58 -4.77 -26.02
N ALA A 627 7.55 -3.64 -26.73
CA ALA A 627 8.61 -3.26 -27.65
C ALA A 627 9.98 -3.13 -26.96
N LEU A 628 10.02 -2.52 -25.78
CA LEU A 628 11.25 -2.43 -24.98
C LEU A 628 11.76 -3.80 -24.54
N LEU A 629 10.89 -4.68 -24.07
CA LEU A 629 11.26 -6.03 -23.69
C LEU A 629 11.81 -6.81 -24.90
N LEU A 630 11.10 -6.82 -26.03
CA LEU A 630 11.54 -7.51 -27.25
C LEU A 630 12.87 -6.97 -27.79
N LYS A 631 13.08 -5.65 -27.72
CA LYS A 631 14.34 -5.03 -28.19
C LYS A 631 15.52 -5.37 -27.29
N ASN A 632 15.32 -5.49 -25.99
CA ASN A 632 16.39 -5.63 -24.98
C ASN A 632 16.50 -7.04 -24.37
N THR A 633 15.78 -8.01 -24.92
CA THR A 633 16.00 -9.44 -24.66
C THR A 633 16.89 -10.05 -25.72
N HIS A 634 17.73 -11.00 -25.31
CA HIS A 634 18.59 -11.73 -26.23
C HIS A 634 17.77 -12.70 -27.09
N TRP A 635 18.29 -13.00 -28.29
CA TRP A 635 17.78 -14.06 -29.15
C TRP A 635 18.96 -14.86 -29.68
N ALA A 636 19.16 -16.02 -29.09
CA ALA A 636 20.24 -16.94 -29.50
C ALA A 636 19.80 -17.94 -30.58
N GLY A 637 18.59 -17.74 -31.15
CA GLY A 637 17.94 -18.69 -32.05
C GLY A 637 17.43 -19.95 -31.35
N LEU A 638 16.66 -20.77 -32.04
CA LEU A 638 16.21 -22.08 -31.52
C LEU A 638 17.34 -23.13 -31.51
N GLN A 639 18.60 -22.72 -31.69
CA GLN A 639 19.76 -23.60 -31.70
C GLN A 639 20.18 -24.09 -30.30
N TYR A 640 19.56 -23.57 -29.21
CA TYR A 640 19.76 -24.18 -27.90
C TYR A 640 19.07 -25.54 -27.86
N GLN A 641 19.84 -26.60 -27.97
CA GLN A 641 19.36 -28.00 -27.88
C GLN A 641 18.60 -28.29 -26.58
N GLU A 642 18.78 -27.47 -25.56
CA GLU A 642 18.17 -27.60 -24.24
C GLU A 642 16.77 -26.96 -24.09
N ILE A 643 16.38 -26.01 -24.97
CA ILE A 643 15.05 -25.36 -24.90
C ILE A 643 13.90 -26.37 -24.97
N PRO A 644 13.92 -27.37 -25.88
CA PRO A 644 12.86 -28.40 -25.91
C PRO A 644 12.73 -29.16 -24.60
N GLY A 645 13.84 -29.52 -23.96
CA GLY A 645 13.83 -30.17 -22.65
C GLY A 645 13.17 -29.35 -21.56
N LEU A 646 13.50 -28.05 -21.49
CA LEU A 646 12.90 -27.12 -20.55
C LEU A 646 11.38 -26.96 -20.78
N TYR A 647 10.96 -26.94 -22.04
CA TYR A 647 9.52 -26.84 -22.36
C TYR A 647 8.74 -28.10 -21.99
N ILE A 648 9.34 -29.27 -22.16
CA ILE A 648 8.77 -30.54 -21.69
C ILE A 648 8.62 -30.48 -20.14
N ASP A 649 9.63 -30.01 -19.42
CA ASP A 649 9.58 -29.91 -17.96
C ASP A 649 8.53 -28.89 -17.48
N LYS A 650 8.32 -27.79 -18.21
CA LYS A 650 7.24 -26.84 -17.95
C LYS A 650 5.87 -27.50 -18.13
N ILE A 651 5.65 -28.25 -19.20
CA ILE A 651 4.40 -28.96 -19.42
C ILE A 651 4.16 -30.04 -18.37
N LYS A 652 5.18 -30.81 -17.99
CA LYS A 652 5.08 -31.79 -16.88
C LYS A 652 4.68 -31.09 -15.57
N ALA A 653 5.24 -29.91 -15.29
CA ALA A 653 4.88 -29.13 -14.11
C ALA A 653 3.42 -28.64 -14.14
N TYR A 654 2.90 -28.26 -15.30
CA TYR A 654 1.50 -27.92 -15.50
C TYR A 654 0.59 -29.14 -15.30
N LEU A 655 0.85 -30.25 -15.99
CA LEU A 655 0.08 -31.47 -15.88
C LEU A 655 0.02 -32.05 -14.46
N SER A 656 1.07 -31.83 -13.67
CA SER A 656 1.09 -32.18 -12.24
C SER A 656 0.49 -31.13 -11.29
N GLY A 657 -0.16 -30.09 -11.82
CA GLY A 657 -0.86 -29.05 -11.02
C GLY A 657 0.06 -28.07 -10.27
N LYS A 658 1.38 -28.08 -10.55
CA LYS A 658 2.37 -27.21 -9.85
C LYS A 658 2.35 -25.77 -10.31
N VAL A 659 1.93 -25.50 -11.54
CA VAL A 659 1.88 -24.17 -12.17
C VAL A 659 0.63 -24.02 -13.05
N PRO A 660 0.05 -22.81 -13.19
CA PRO A 660 -1.11 -22.57 -14.04
C PRO A 660 -0.73 -22.51 -15.54
N TYR A 661 -1.69 -22.77 -16.43
CA TYR A 661 -1.51 -22.80 -17.88
C TYR A 661 -0.83 -21.53 -18.45
N ASN A 662 -1.24 -20.34 -18.04
CA ASN A 662 -0.68 -19.08 -18.56
C ASN A 662 0.84 -18.96 -18.36
N THR A 663 1.42 -19.73 -17.45
CA THR A 663 2.89 -19.73 -17.19
C THR A 663 3.65 -20.65 -18.14
N VAL A 664 2.96 -21.52 -18.86
CA VAL A 664 3.53 -22.53 -19.78
C VAL A 664 2.94 -22.45 -21.19
N ALA A 665 2.12 -21.44 -21.48
CA ALA A 665 1.43 -21.30 -22.76
C ALA A 665 2.38 -21.30 -23.96
N GLU A 666 3.57 -20.69 -23.84
CA GLU A 666 4.59 -20.71 -24.89
C GLU A 666 5.15 -22.12 -25.14
N ALA A 667 5.32 -22.89 -24.07
CA ALA A 667 5.81 -24.27 -24.19
C ALA A 667 4.77 -25.17 -24.86
N ALA A 668 3.49 -25.00 -24.47
CA ALA A 668 2.38 -25.71 -25.12
C ALA A 668 2.31 -25.34 -26.61
N HIS A 669 2.32 -24.07 -26.95
CA HIS A 669 2.33 -23.60 -28.34
C HIS A 669 3.53 -24.15 -29.11
N TYR A 670 4.72 -24.15 -28.55
CA TYR A 670 5.93 -24.70 -29.20
C TYR A 670 5.77 -26.19 -29.50
N ILE A 671 5.36 -26.99 -28.52
CA ILE A 671 5.21 -28.45 -28.68
C ILE A 671 4.13 -28.78 -29.73
N VAL A 672 2.98 -28.14 -29.65
CA VAL A 672 1.89 -28.33 -30.60
C VAL A 672 2.31 -27.96 -32.02
N THR A 673 2.93 -26.78 -32.19
CA THR A 673 3.40 -26.30 -33.49
C THR A 673 4.43 -27.28 -34.09
N LYS A 674 5.43 -27.66 -33.26
CA LYS A 674 6.46 -28.62 -33.70
C LYS A 674 5.90 -29.97 -34.09
N TYR A 675 4.95 -30.48 -33.30
CA TYR A 675 4.25 -31.73 -33.58
C TYR A 675 3.54 -31.68 -34.93
N PHE A 676 2.69 -30.69 -35.18
CA PHE A 676 1.92 -30.63 -36.41
C PHE A 676 2.73 -30.25 -37.65
N LEU A 677 3.82 -29.50 -37.51
CA LEU A 677 4.63 -29.06 -38.66
C LEU A 677 5.79 -30.01 -39.01
N GLU A 678 6.41 -30.65 -38.02
CA GLU A 678 7.64 -31.42 -38.24
C GLU A 678 7.46 -32.92 -38.18
N LEU A 679 6.57 -33.41 -37.33
CA LEU A 679 6.50 -34.89 -37.07
C LEU A 679 5.67 -35.67 -38.03
N LYS A 680 4.77 -35.08 -38.82
CA LYS A 680 3.92 -35.75 -39.85
C LYS A 680 3.46 -37.18 -39.52
N SER A 681 3.44 -37.60 -38.28
CA SER A 681 3.06 -38.93 -37.85
C SER A 681 1.60 -38.93 -37.40
N ASP A 682 0.84 -39.86 -37.91
CA ASP A 682 -0.48 -40.22 -37.39
C ASP A 682 -0.34 -40.67 -35.93
N ILE A 683 -0.39 -39.74 -35.03
CA ILE A 683 -0.67 -40.10 -33.64
C ILE A 683 -2.19 -40.13 -33.54
N GLY A 684 -2.71 -41.32 -33.32
CA GLY A 684 -4.09 -41.49 -32.90
C GLY A 684 -4.31 -40.64 -31.66
N LEU A 685 -5.03 -39.53 -31.83
CA LEU A 685 -5.52 -38.76 -30.72
C LEU A 685 -6.69 -39.54 -30.12
N ASP A 686 -6.38 -40.51 -29.27
CA ASP A 686 -7.33 -41.00 -28.28
C ASP A 686 -7.43 -39.94 -27.19
N PHE A 687 -8.44 -39.09 -27.31
CA PHE A 687 -8.87 -38.14 -26.29
C PHE A 687 -9.78 -38.84 -25.28
#